data_09e3dfa4f1008a8d4d9ca755d904cf7e
#
_entry.id   09e3dfa4f1008a8d4d9ca755d904cf7e
#
_cell.length_a   1.000
_cell.length_b   1.000
_cell.length_c   1.000
_cell.angle_alpha   90.00
_cell.angle_beta   90.00
_cell.angle_gamma   90.00
#
_symmetry.space_group_name_H-M   'P 1'
#
loop_
_entity.id
_entity.type
_entity.pdbx_description
1 polymer ?
#
loop_
_entity_poly.entity_id
_entity_poly.type
_entity_poly.pdbx_seq_one_letter_code
_entity_poly.pdbx_strand_id
1 'polypeptide(L)'
;MQEFRHFDPQKLELLEARRKSLPQQPIMIADDSNHSTSTCSRGSPSDDIEVMQSETPEKERKKRKRKGQDSDLSGPKKISEYFKAATSLSPGRTSLGIGILPKSPPSSSYPSQMMSSPCGNSNDYISHSSQSPKPARPRFSESSSISTQTEMSLQDLELKERQHQSHMRVKEETIETLNSTTQDLQRRLDSAQKLLEKVKEQSKKSTEKIKQLLIEKARAENKEARTKSMEDRLRLGQFTTQRQGAKFVETWNDGYAFTDLVKRQEKIAKEREELDQQRKSLMKRKPPNSPHPSSKSRPKQNGPNDEGFAKPFPEFMNHAEFYERDEILKLRQAAFKKEEADLQGELEKLERERNLHIRELKRIHNEDQSTFRDHKVLNDRYLLLRLLGKGGFSEVYKGYDLKEHRDVACKIHQLSKEWKEDKKANYIKHALREYEIHKSLDHARVVKLYDVFEIDANSFCTVLEFCPGNDLDFHLKQHKLMVEREARCIIMQVVSALKYLNERKPPIIHYDLKPGNILLCHGSTCGAIKLTDFGLSKVMDDEHFNSQEGGMDLTSQGAGTYWYLPPECFVVGKEPPKISSKVDVWSTGIIFYQCLYGKKPFGHNLSQASILEQNTILRATQVQFSPKPTVSQEAKDFIRRCLMYRKEDRADVLALAKDPYLMPSNKKSSAAAAAHASAAAVSSPHNQLSNSENST
;
A
#
# COMPACT_ATOMS: atom_id res chain seq x y z
N MET A 1 -6.03 4.68 -3.65
CA MET A 1 -5.62 5.21 -2.34
C MET A 1 -6.80 5.93 -1.74
N GLN A 2 -7.64 5.19 -1.07
CA GLN A 2 -8.67 5.76 -0.22
C GLN A 2 -8.13 5.70 1.19
N GLU A 3 -7.97 6.89 1.78
CA GLU A 3 -8.30 7.19 3.14
C GLU A 3 -7.27 6.82 4.19
N PHE A 4 -6.37 7.75 4.42
CA PHE A 4 -5.91 8.04 5.77
C PHE A 4 -7.06 8.71 6.55
N ARG A 5 -8.11 7.93 6.89
CA ARG A 5 -9.13 8.32 7.86
C ARG A 5 -8.79 7.74 9.23
N HIS A 6 -7.55 7.91 9.66
CA HIS A 6 -7.09 7.32 10.91
C HIS A 6 -7.49 8.11 12.15
N PHE A 7 -8.01 9.31 11.97
CA PHE A 7 -8.54 10.14 13.04
C PHE A 7 -9.80 10.85 12.56
N ASP A 8 -10.83 10.05 12.30
CA ASP A 8 -12.17 10.57 12.18
C ASP A 8 -12.74 10.70 13.61
N PRO A 9 -12.86 11.91 14.16
CA PRO A 9 -13.42 12.13 15.49
C PRO A 9 -14.83 11.56 15.62
N GLN A 10 -15.61 11.54 14.53
CA GLN A 10 -16.96 11.00 14.51
C GLN A 10 -16.97 9.47 14.69
N LYS A 11 -15.96 8.76 14.20
CA LYS A 11 -15.86 7.31 14.42
C LYS A 11 -15.53 6.96 15.87
N LEU A 12 -14.68 7.74 16.50
CA LEU A 12 -14.34 7.56 17.91
C LEU A 12 -15.53 7.90 18.80
N GLU A 13 -16.22 8.99 18.46
CA GLU A 13 -17.41 9.45 19.15
C GLU A 13 -18.58 8.47 19.04
N LEU A 14 -18.74 7.81 17.88
CA LEU A 14 -19.73 6.76 17.64
C LEU A 14 -19.44 5.48 18.47
N LEU A 15 -18.17 5.11 18.62
CA LEU A 15 -17.78 4.00 19.48
C LEU A 15 -17.89 4.33 20.97
N GLU A 16 -17.56 5.56 21.34
CA GLU A 16 -17.78 6.03 22.72
C GLU A 16 -19.26 6.19 23.08
N ALA A 17 -20.09 6.69 22.17
CA ALA A 17 -21.53 6.76 22.32
C ALA A 17 -22.13 5.36 22.47
N ARG A 18 -21.65 4.39 21.68
CA ARG A 18 -22.03 2.97 21.80
C ARG A 18 -21.62 2.35 23.13
N ARG A 19 -20.42 2.73 23.65
CA ARG A 19 -19.96 2.32 24.98
C ARG A 19 -20.87 2.82 26.11
N LYS A 20 -21.51 3.98 25.92
CA LYS A 20 -22.40 4.62 26.90
C LYS A 20 -23.85 4.12 26.80
N SER A 21 -24.30 3.56 25.65
CA SER A 21 -25.70 3.24 25.36
C SER A 21 -26.05 1.74 25.41
N LEU A 22 -25.11 0.85 25.68
CA LEU A 22 -25.39 -0.59 25.77
C LEU A 22 -25.87 -1.00 27.15
N PRO A 23 -27.08 -1.60 27.25
CA PRO A 23 -27.51 -2.24 28.49
C PRO A 23 -26.69 -3.49 28.75
N GLN A 24 -26.28 -3.68 29.99
CA GLN A 24 -25.57 -4.88 30.48
C GLN A 24 -26.49 -6.09 30.56
N GLN A 25 -26.78 -6.77 29.42
CA GLN A 25 -27.38 -8.10 29.45
C GLN A 25 -26.93 -8.93 28.23
N PRO A 26 -26.78 -10.27 28.38
CA PRO A 26 -26.35 -11.15 27.30
C PRO A 26 -27.45 -11.34 26.26
N ILE A 27 -27.09 -11.16 25.01
CA ILE A 27 -27.98 -11.26 23.85
C ILE A 27 -28.12 -12.73 23.48
N MET A 28 -29.33 -13.26 23.63
CA MET A 28 -29.77 -14.53 23.06
C MET A 28 -29.96 -14.38 21.54
N ILE A 29 -29.49 -15.37 20.82
CA ILE A 29 -29.53 -15.46 19.35
C ILE A 29 -30.95 -15.88 18.94
N ALA A 30 -31.57 -15.10 18.06
CA ALA A 30 -32.73 -15.53 17.29
C ALA A 30 -32.37 -15.48 15.78
N ASP A 31 -32.58 -16.64 15.13
CA ASP A 31 -32.51 -16.80 13.68
C ASP A 31 -33.65 -16.03 13.01
N ASP A 32 -33.34 -15.27 11.99
CA ASP A 32 -34.29 -15.06 10.90
C ASP A 32 -33.56 -14.78 9.57
N SER A 33 -33.80 -15.72 8.67
CA SER A 33 -33.51 -15.68 7.26
C SER A 33 -34.49 -14.78 6.55
N ASN A 34 -34.02 -13.79 5.74
CA ASN A 34 -34.70 -13.54 4.48
C ASN A 34 -33.90 -12.71 3.46
N HIS A 35 -34.09 -13.10 2.22
CA HIS A 35 -33.62 -12.55 0.98
C HIS A 35 -34.02 -11.09 0.75
N SER A 36 -33.13 -10.31 0.09
CA SER A 36 -33.62 -9.41 -0.96
C SER A 36 -32.52 -9.03 -1.93
N THR A 37 -32.82 -9.31 -3.15
CA THR A 37 -32.23 -8.87 -4.41
C THR A 37 -32.38 -7.35 -4.57
N SER A 38 -31.29 -6.67 -4.89
CA SER A 38 -31.31 -5.25 -5.24
C SER A 38 -31.32 -5.08 -6.74
N THR A 39 -32.48 -4.70 -7.25
CA THR A 39 -32.66 -4.10 -8.56
C THR A 39 -32.70 -2.58 -8.42
N CYS A 40 -31.89 -1.91 -9.25
CA CYS A 40 -32.01 -0.47 -9.48
C CYS A 40 -33.31 -0.15 -10.21
N SER A 41 -34.12 0.76 -9.68
CA SER A 41 -35.06 1.53 -10.49
C SER A 41 -35.36 2.89 -9.89
N ARG A 42 -35.54 3.81 -10.81
CA ARG A 42 -35.91 5.21 -10.71
C ARG A 42 -37.26 5.45 -10.02
N GLY A 43 -37.40 6.62 -9.45
CA GLY A 43 -38.70 7.24 -9.26
C GLY A 43 -38.82 8.12 -8.03
N SER A 44 -38.82 9.42 -8.23
CA SER A 44 -39.40 10.43 -7.31
C SER A 44 -40.94 10.47 -7.54
N PRO A 45 -41.76 11.26 -6.84
CA PRO A 45 -41.52 12.32 -5.87
C PRO A 45 -42.53 12.44 -4.71
N SER A 46 -42.33 13.51 -3.90
CA SER A 46 -43.27 14.27 -3.05
C SER A 46 -43.92 13.57 -1.85
N ASP A 47 -43.92 14.13 -0.68
CA ASP A 47 -44.57 15.32 -0.16
C ASP A 47 -44.21 15.57 1.30
N ASP A 48 -44.06 16.84 1.60
CA ASP A 48 -44.37 17.60 2.81
C ASP A 48 -44.40 16.94 4.19
N ILE A 49 -43.74 17.61 5.15
CA ILE A 49 -44.35 18.22 6.35
C ILE A 49 -43.31 18.88 7.28
N GLU A 50 -43.51 20.15 7.43
CA GLU A 50 -43.37 21.06 8.60
C GLU A 50 -42.09 21.16 9.44
N VAL A 51 -41.67 22.39 9.39
CA VAL A 51 -40.84 23.20 10.29
C VAL A 51 -41.41 23.22 11.72
N MET A 52 -40.56 22.92 12.71
CA MET A 52 -40.71 23.62 14.02
C MET A 52 -39.31 24.01 14.51
N GLN A 53 -39.17 25.31 14.60
CA GLN A 53 -38.14 26.03 15.37
C GLN A 53 -38.42 25.86 16.86
N SER A 54 -37.40 25.69 17.68
CA SER A 54 -37.44 26.16 19.07
C SER A 54 -36.05 26.54 19.54
N GLU A 55 -36.05 27.70 20.11
CA GLU A 55 -34.94 28.52 20.57
C GLU A 55 -34.21 27.97 21.79
N THR A 56 -33.00 28.46 21.94
CA THR A 56 -32.09 28.29 23.09
C THR A 56 -32.67 28.89 24.38
N PRO A 57 -32.13 28.50 25.56
CA PRO A 57 -31.48 29.54 26.37
C PRO A 57 -30.12 29.11 26.97
N GLU A 58 -29.24 30.09 26.96
CA GLU A 58 -28.01 30.17 27.75
C GLU A 58 -28.26 29.99 29.25
N LYS A 59 -27.37 29.28 29.92
CA LYS A 59 -27.12 29.48 31.36
C LYS A 59 -25.63 29.38 31.67
N GLU A 60 -25.12 30.53 32.04
CA GLU A 60 -23.84 30.72 32.76
C GLU A 60 -23.66 29.76 33.93
N ARG A 61 -22.47 29.23 34.11
CA ARG A 61 -21.97 28.81 35.41
C ARG A 61 -20.48 29.11 35.62
N LYS A 62 -20.29 29.91 36.63
CA LYS A 62 -19.14 30.54 37.23
C LYS A 62 -17.88 29.67 37.37
N LYS A 63 -16.75 30.32 37.09
CA LYS A 63 -15.37 29.94 37.39
C LYS A 63 -15.16 29.64 38.89
N ARG A 64 -14.43 28.55 39.16
CA ARG A 64 -13.60 28.43 40.37
C ARG A 64 -12.14 28.32 39.99
N LYS A 65 -11.36 29.36 40.33
CA LYS A 65 -9.91 29.43 40.26
C LYS A 65 -9.31 28.43 41.27
N ARG A 66 -8.35 27.63 40.80
CA ARG A 66 -7.27 27.12 41.65
C ARG A 66 -5.92 27.50 41.02
N LYS A 67 -5.13 28.20 41.83
CA LYS A 67 -3.76 28.64 41.61
C LYS A 67 -2.82 27.42 41.74
N GLY A 68 -1.79 27.36 40.89
CA GLY A 68 -0.64 26.45 41.03
C GLY A 68 0.19 26.54 39.75
N GLN A 69 1.12 27.42 39.78
CA GLN A 69 2.59 27.34 39.62
C GLN A 69 3.10 27.03 38.20
N ASP A 70 3.81 28.01 37.71
CA ASP A 70 5.00 28.05 36.85
C ASP A 70 5.20 26.84 35.90
N SER A 71 4.98 27.09 34.63
CA SER A 71 5.57 26.31 33.56
C SER A 71 6.09 27.25 32.47
N ASP A 72 7.35 27.02 32.17
CA ASP A 72 8.17 27.60 31.15
C ASP A 72 7.46 28.02 29.87
N LEU A 73 7.72 29.23 29.45
CA LEU A 73 7.46 29.77 28.13
C LEU A 73 8.41 29.12 27.11
N SER A 74 8.12 27.88 26.69
CA SER A 74 8.69 27.32 25.48
C SER A 74 7.68 27.53 24.35
N GLY A 75 8.07 28.32 23.34
CA GLY A 75 7.30 28.50 22.11
C GLY A 75 7.05 27.17 21.37
N PRO A 76 6.21 27.13 20.32
CA PRO A 76 5.84 25.90 19.63
C PRO A 76 7.09 25.17 19.12
N LYS A 77 7.26 23.93 19.56
CA LYS A 77 8.39 23.08 19.17
C LYS A 77 8.31 22.80 17.65
N LYS A 78 9.45 22.94 16.98
CA LYS A 78 9.57 22.59 15.54
C LYS A 78 9.46 21.07 15.36
N ILE A 79 8.97 20.63 14.23
CA ILE A 79 8.87 19.20 13.84
C ILE A 79 10.25 18.51 14.00
N SER A 80 11.34 19.21 13.61
CA SER A 80 12.73 18.73 13.78
C SER A 80 13.14 18.42 15.20
N GLU A 81 12.54 19.03 16.22
CA GLU A 81 12.82 18.75 17.63
C GLU A 81 12.24 17.41 18.08
N TYR A 82 11.06 17.05 17.54
CA TYR A 82 10.47 15.74 17.78
C TYR A 82 11.30 14.61 17.13
N PHE A 83 11.83 14.83 15.93
CA PHE A 83 12.71 13.87 15.27
C PHE A 83 14.06 13.71 15.96
N LYS A 84 14.63 14.76 16.55
CA LYS A 84 15.86 14.70 17.36
C LYS A 84 15.66 13.96 18.68
N ALA A 85 14.52 14.13 19.34
CA ALA A 85 14.22 13.43 20.59
C ALA A 85 14.09 11.91 20.39
N ALA A 86 13.50 11.46 19.27
CA ALA A 86 13.37 10.06 18.95
C ALA A 86 14.71 9.35 18.67
N THR A 87 15.74 10.09 18.24
CA THR A 87 17.08 9.52 18.00
C THR A 87 17.96 9.44 19.25
N SER A 88 17.56 10.06 20.37
CA SER A 88 18.34 10.11 21.62
C SER A 88 17.96 9.05 22.67
N LEU A 89 16.93 8.24 22.43
CA LEU A 89 16.41 7.22 23.35
C LEU A 89 16.77 5.78 22.93
N SER A 90 18.03 5.52 22.55
CA SER A 90 18.49 4.14 22.35
C SER A 90 19.73 3.87 23.18
N PRO A 91 19.71 2.93 24.15
CA PRO A 91 20.94 2.45 24.81
C PRO A 91 21.67 1.50 23.85
N GLY A 92 22.92 1.83 23.63
CA GLY A 92 24.03 1.11 23.06
C GLY A 92 23.83 -0.24 22.39
N ARG A 93 23.99 -0.23 21.06
CA ARG A 93 24.66 -1.33 20.35
C ARG A 93 25.34 -0.78 19.11
N THR A 94 26.63 -1.07 19.00
CA THR A 94 27.52 -0.85 17.86
C THR A 94 26.88 -1.20 16.54
N SER A 95 26.70 -0.22 15.66
CA SER A 95 26.52 -0.44 14.24
C SER A 95 27.24 0.68 13.47
N LEU A 96 27.93 0.26 12.45
CA LEU A 96 28.68 1.04 11.49
C LEU A 96 27.89 2.28 11.01
N GLY A 97 28.45 3.44 11.34
CA GLY A 97 27.86 4.72 11.03
C GLY A 97 27.92 5.04 9.54
N ILE A 98 26.77 5.42 9.00
CA ILE A 98 26.72 6.31 7.83
C ILE A 98 26.48 7.69 8.40
N GLY A 99 27.56 8.48 8.46
CA GLY A 99 27.56 9.81 9.03
C GLY A 99 26.74 10.79 8.22
N ILE A 100 25.84 11.47 8.89
CA ILE A 100 25.29 12.74 8.44
C ILE A 100 26.34 13.80 8.81
N LEU A 101 26.99 14.38 7.81
CA LEU A 101 27.93 15.49 7.96
C LEU A 101 27.17 16.77 8.33
N PRO A 102 27.59 17.48 9.37
CA PRO A 102 27.09 18.82 9.64
C PRO A 102 27.79 19.85 8.74
N LYS A 103 27.01 20.88 8.37
CA LYS A 103 27.45 22.05 7.57
C LYS A 103 28.65 22.75 8.19
N SER A 104 29.64 23.07 7.38
CA SER A 104 30.83 23.85 7.69
C SER A 104 30.51 25.31 8.04
N PRO A 105 31.22 25.92 8.98
CA PRO A 105 31.41 27.37 9.04
C PRO A 105 32.75 27.80 8.39
N PRO A 106 32.96 29.09 8.09
CA PRO A 106 33.97 29.56 7.15
C PRO A 106 35.38 29.67 7.77
N SER A 107 36.31 29.64 6.84
CA SER A 107 37.74 29.71 6.96
C SER A 107 38.33 30.78 7.88
N SER A 108 39.33 30.40 8.72
CA SER A 108 40.51 31.25 8.99
C SER A 108 41.69 30.40 9.47
N SER A 109 42.80 30.61 8.72
CA SER A 109 44.23 30.56 9.08
C SER A 109 44.82 29.43 9.95
N TYR A 110 45.77 28.74 9.35
CA TYR A 110 46.79 27.86 9.91
C TYR A 110 47.66 28.53 11.00
N PRO A 111 48.33 27.77 11.90
CA PRO A 111 49.63 27.17 11.56
C PRO A 111 49.88 25.73 12.11
N SER A 112 50.81 25.10 11.40
CA SER A 112 51.46 23.82 11.57
C SER A 112 52.09 23.56 12.95
N GLN A 113 51.93 22.29 13.41
CA GLN A 113 53.01 21.53 14.09
C GLN A 113 52.61 20.05 14.17
N MET A 114 53.30 19.30 13.42
CA MET A 114 54.25 18.19 13.65
C MET A 114 53.79 17.03 14.54
N MET A 115 53.78 15.92 13.90
CA MET A 115 53.91 14.51 14.25
C MET A 115 54.79 14.16 15.43
N SER A 116 54.39 13.19 16.22
CA SER A 116 55.18 12.00 16.59
C SER A 116 54.35 10.96 17.31
N SER A 117 54.38 9.73 16.84
CA SER A 117 53.99 8.48 17.53
C SER A 117 55.26 7.66 17.75
N PRO A 118 55.27 6.53 18.47
CA PRO A 118 54.56 6.14 19.66
C PRO A 118 55.50 5.48 20.72
N CYS A 119 54.89 4.99 21.76
CA CYS A 119 55.29 3.90 22.70
C CYS A 119 55.55 4.29 24.14
N GLY A 120 54.72 3.70 24.97
CA GLY A 120 55.15 3.05 26.19
C GLY A 120 54.81 3.72 27.52
N ASN A 121 53.75 3.26 28.08
CA ASN A 121 53.48 2.94 29.49
C ASN A 121 53.71 3.93 30.65
N SER A 122 52.61 4.06 31.33
CA SER A 122 52.39 3.98 32.79
C SER A 122 52.57 5.22 33.66
N ASN A 123 51.46 5.57 34.18
CA ASN A 123 51.15 5.93 35.58
C ASN A 123 51.53 7.26 36.18
N ASP A 124 50.44 7.86 36.57
CA ASP A 124 50.13 8.45 37.87
C ASP A 124 50.45 9.92 38.18
N TYR A 125 49.34 10.60 38.34
CA TYR A 125 48.95 11.54 39.43
C TYR A 125 49.54 12.95 39.57
N ILE A 126 48.59 13.85 39.60
CA ILE A 126 48.41 15.02 40.49
C ILE A 126 48.81 16.41 39.97
N SER A 127 47.76 17.21 39.90
CA SER A 127 47.60 18.65 39.84
C SER A 127 48.59 19.48 40.76
N HIS A 128 48.96 20.63 40.30
CA HIS A 128 48.62 21.95 40.83
C HIS A 128 49.45 23.09 40.24
N SER A 129 48.73 24.07 39.84
CA SER A 129 48.89 25.55 39.84
C SER A 129 50.24 26.20 40.06
N SER A 130 50.57 27.10 39.10
CA SER A 130 50.89 28.53 39.22
C SER A 130 52.22 28.99 39.90
N GLN A 131 52.76 29.97 39.17
CA GLN A 131 53.58 31.07 39.59
C GLN A 131 55.10 30.94 39.54
N SER A 132 55.65 31.74 38.60
CA SER A 132 57.05 32.15 38.55
C SER A 132 57.41 33.06 39.73
N PRO A 133 58.65 33.00 40.19
CA PRO A 133 59.39 34.25 40.39
C PRO A 133 60.87 34.22 39.94
N LYS A 134 61.40 35.43 39.76
CA LYS A 134 62.68 35.83 39.25
C LYS A 134 63.90 35.46 40.19
N PRO A 135 65.14 35.61 39.68
CA PRO A 135 66.28 34.90 40.16
C PRO A 135 67.01 35.64 41.29
N ALA A 136 67.60 34.89 42.18
CA ALA A 136 68.60 35.40 43.15
C ALA A 136 69.92 34.66 42.97
N ARG A 137 71.02 35.41 43.05
CA ARG A 137 72.44 35.04 42.90
C ARG A 137 72.95 34.08 43.97
N PRO A 138 74.03 33.34 43.67
CA PRO A 138 74.47 32.21 44.50
C PRO A 138 75.46 32.61 45.57
N ARG A 139 75.39 31.90 46.69
CA ARG A 139 76.49 31.83 47.68
C ARG A 139 77.23 30.50 47.54
N PHE A 140 78.55 30.62 47.46
CA PHE A 140 79.48 29.51 47.44
C PHE A 140 79.36 28.67 48.71
N SER A 141 79.34 27.36 48.55
CA SER A 141 79.79 26.40 49.52
C SER A 141 80.52 25.30 48.76
N GLU A 142 81.78 25.10 49.21
CA GLU A 142 82.68 24.08 48.72
C GLU A 142 82.07 22.68 48.84
N SER A 143 82.06 21.95 47.73
CA SER A 143 81.86 20.51 47.75
C SER A 143 82.89 19.89 46.81
N SER A 144 83.63 18.97 47.35
CA SER A 144 84.65 18.13 46.79
C SER A 144 84.33 17.59 45.41
N SER A 145 85.18 17.93 44.45
CA SER A 145 85.15 17.33 43.08
C SER A 145 85.64 15.88 43.19
N ILE A 146 84.70 14.98 42.92
CA ILE A 146 85.04 13.62 42.46
C ILE A 146 85.30 13.72 40.96
N SER A 147 86.63 13.79 40.64
CA SER A 147 87.09 13.68 39.26
C SER A 147 86.88 12.23 38.79
N THR A 148 85.88 11.94 38.04
CA THR A 148 85.85 10.76 37.21
C THR A 148 86.61 11.11 35.90
N GLN A 149 87.91 10.87 35.91
CA GLN A 149 88.71 10.83 34.73
C GLN A 149 88.22 9.66 33.86
N THR A 150 87.41 9.93 32.92
CA THR A 150 87.24 9.05 31.73
C THR A 150 88.47 9.31 30.88
N GLU A 151 89.45 8.44 30.94
CA GLU A 151 90.52 8.40 29.94
C GLU A 151 89.94 7.99 28.60
N MET A 152 89.38 8.96 27.90
CA MET A 152 89.05 8.81 26.47
C MET A 152 90.31 9.22 25.71
N SER A 153 90.87 8.25 25.00
CA SER A 153 92.05 8.57 24.17
C SER A 153 91.60 9.53 23.04
N LEU A 154 92.53 10.36 22.57
CA LEU A 154 92.28 11.28 21.46
C LEU A 154 91.73 10.48 20.24
N GLN A 155 92.15 9.25 20.03
CA GLN A 155 91.70 8.36 19.00
C GLN A 155 90.26 7.90 19.17
N ASP A 156 89.76 7.70 20.38
CA ASP A 156 88.35 7.36 20.66
C ASP A 156 87.42 8.56 20.40
N LEU A 157 87.92 9.75 20.67
CA LEU A 157 87.19 11.01 20.40
C LEU A 157 87.05 11.22 18.88
N GLU A 158 88.14 11.10 18.14
CA GLU A 158 88.11 11.13 16.65
C GLU A 158 87.25 10.06 16.02
N LEU A 159 87.22 8.85 16.60
CA LEU A 159 86.36 7.77 16.12
C LEU A 159 84.90 8.08 16.33
N LYS A 160 84.53 8.59 17.48
CA LYS A 160 83.17 9.04 17.82
C LYS A 160 82.70 10.22 16.91
N GLU A 161 83.58 11.13 16.64
CA GLU A 161 83.30 12.28 15.76
C GLU A 161 83.10 11.84 14.35
N ARG A 162 83.90 10.92 13.82
CA ARG A 162 83.70 10.28 12.53
C ARG A 162 82.40 9.49 12.47
N GLN A 163 82.03 8.77 13.52
CA GLN A 163 80.74 8.06 13.58
C GLN A 163 79.58 9.05 13.65
N HIS A 164 79.73 10.14 14.40
CA HIS A 164 78.67 11.18 14.45
C HIS A 164 78.50 11.88 13.09
N GLN A 165 79.59 12.24 12.42
CA GLN A 165 79.57 12.81 11.07
C GLN A 165 78.94 11.87 10.04
N SER A 166 79.27 10.59 10.14
CA SER A 166 78.63 9.53 9.30
C SER A 166 77.14 9.42 9.57
N HIS A 167 76.70 9.40 10.81
CA HIS A 167 75.29 9.39 11.21
C HIS A 167 74.54 10.67 10.78
N MET A 168 75.20 11.82 10.87
CA MET A 168 74.61 13.07 10.40
C MET A 168 74.40 13.06 8.92
N ARG A 169 75.35 12.55 8.13
CA ARG A 169 75.29 12.44 6.67
C ARG A 169 74.13 11.50 6.22
N VAL A 170 73.96 10.33 6.88
CA VAL A 170 72.87 9.42 6.63
C VAL A 170 71.51 10.07 6.96
N LYS A 171 71.43 10.87 8.05
CA LYS A 171 70.20 11.61 8.39
C LYS A 171 69.90 12.73 7.39
N GLU A 172 70.89 13.43 6.91
CA GLU A 172 70.72 14.44 5.87
C GLU A 172 70.18 13.82 4.57
N GLU A 173 70.77 12.71 4.10
CA GLU A 173 70.30 11.97 2.94
C GLU A 173 68.83 11.45 3.13
N THR A 174 68.49 10.96 4.35
CA THR A 174 67.13 10.56 4.65
C THR A 174 66.14 11.72 4.70
N ILE A 175 66.55 12.89 5.21
CA ILE A 175 65.72 14.11 5.20
C ILE A 175 65.52 14.59 3.74
N GLU A 176 66.53 14.54 2.91
CA GLU A 176 66.43 14.94 1.51
C GLU A 176 65.49 14.00 0.71
N THR A 177 65.60 12.67 0.94
CA THR A 177 64.68 11.68 0.34
C THR A 177 63.25 11.84 0.84
N LEU A 178 63.03 12.08 2.14
CA LEU A 178 61.73 12.37 2.72
C LEU A 178 61.11 13.66 2.17
N ASN A 179 61.90 14.70 2.05
CA ASN A 179 61.44 15.97 1.45
C ASN A 179 61.03 15.79 -0.03
N SER A 180 61.82 15.08 -0.80
CA SER A 180 61.52 14.74 -2.18
C SER A 180 60.22 13.92 -2.31
N THR A 181 60.04 12.88 -1.47
CA THR A 181 58.82 12.07 -1.47
C THR A 181 57.60 12.88 -0.99
N THR A 182 57.78 13.76 -0.01
CA THR A 182 56.70 14.64 0.45
C THR A 182 56.26 15.60 -0.67
N GLN A 183 57.22 16.16 -1.40
CA GLN A 183 56.93 17.07 -2.54
C GLN A 183 56.20 16.33 -3.67
N ASP A 184 56.58 15.09 -3.98
CA ASP A 184 55.90 14.27 -4.99
C ASP A 184 54.47 13.92 -4.53
N LEU A 185 54.28 13.48 -3.28
CA LEU A 185 52.97 13.22 -2.73
C LEU A 185 52.09 14.46 -2.73
N GLN A 186 52.63 15.66 -2.42
CA GLN A 186 51.87 16.91 -2.51
C GLN A 186 51.42 17.20 -3.97
N ARG A 187 52.29 17.04 -4.94
CA ARG A 187 51.94 17.21 -6.38
C ARG A 187 50.84 16.23 -6.81
N ARG A 188 50.91 14.97 -6.34
CA ARG A 188 49.89 13.96 -6.63
C ARG A 188 48.56 14.29 -5.95
N LEU A 189 48.58 14.79 -4.72
CA LEU A 189 47.40 15.25 -3.98
C LEU A 189 46.73 16.42 -4.73
N ASP A 190 47.48 17.43 -5.13
CA ASP A 190 46.95 18.59 -5.85
C ASP A 190 46.33 18.20 -7.20
N SER A 191 46.98 17.29 -7.94
CA SER A 191 46.42 16.78 -9.20
C SER A 191 45.15 15.95 -8.99
N ALA A 192 45.09 15.11 -7.95
CA ALA A 192 43.90 14.35 -7.57
C ALA A 192 42.74 15.28 -7.14
N GLN A 193 43.03 16.32 -6.37
CA GLN A 193 42.02 17.33 -5.99
C GLN A 193 41.45 18.06 -7.19
N LYS A 194 42.30 18.50 -8.15
CA LYS A 194 41.84 19.12 -9.39
C LYS A 194 40.95 18.18 -10.22
N LEU A 195 41.32 16.90 -10.30
CA LEU A 195 40.52 15.91 -11.02
C LEU A 195 39.16 15.68 -10.32
N LEU A 196 39.17 15.58 -9.01
CA LEU A 196 37.96 15.43 -8.20
C LEU A 196 36.99 16.59 -8.42
N GLU A 197 37.49 17.84 -8.42
CA GLU A 197 36.67 19.01 -8.64
C GLU A 197 36.05 19.03 -10.05
N LYS A 198 36.88 18.67 -11.07
CA LYS A 198 36.38 18.52 -12.45
C LYS A 198 35.28 17.47 -12.57
N VAL A 199 35.42 16.30 -11.89
CA VAL A 199 34.41 15.24 -11.91
C VAL A 199 33.14 15.68 -11.17
N LYS A 200 33.27 16.38 -10.04
CA LYS A 200 32.10 16.94 -9.31
C LYS A 200 31.32 17.93 -10.17
N GLU A 201 32.02 18.86 -10.85
CA GLU A 201 31.37 19.84 -11.72
C GLU A 201 30.64 19.16 -12.90
N GLN A 202 31.26 18.14 -13.50
CA GLN A 202 30.66 17.37 -14.58
C GLN A 202 29.44 16.59 -14.08
N SER A 203 29.52 15.97 -12.89
CA SER A 203 28.40 15.27 -12.24
C SER A 203 27.23 16.23 -11.98
N LYS A 204 27.52 17.45 -11.46
CA LYS A 204 26.51 18.48 -11.24
C LYS A 204 25.79 18.88 -12.53
N LYS A 205 26.53 19.09 -13.60
CA LYS A 205 25.96 19.41 -14.93
C LYS A 205 25.09 18.29 -15.47
N SER A 206 25.53 17.02 -15.30
CA SER A 206 24.75 15.84 -15.69
C SER A 206 23.45 15.72 -14.88
N THR A 207 23.51 15.93 -13.57
CA THR A 207 22.32 15.90 -12.68
C THR A 207 21.32 16.99 -13.07
N GLU A 208 21.77 18.21 -13.37
CA GLU A 208 20.86 19.28 -13.80
C GLU A 208 20.22 18.96 -15.16
N LYS A 209 20.98 18.35 -16.09
CA LYS A 209 20.41 17.92 -17.37
C LYS A 209 19.38 16.79 -17.20
N ILE A 210 19.65 15.81 -16.33
CA ILE A 210 18.71 14.75 -15.98
C ILE A 210 17.42 15.36 -15.40
N LYS A 211 17.55 16.30 -14.46
CA LYS A 211 16.42 17.01 -13.87
C LYS A 211 15.57 17.70 -14.93
N GLN A 212 16.17 18.44 -15.86
CA GLN A 212 15.46 19.10 -16.96
C GLN A 212 14.70 18.09 -17.82
N LEU A 213 15.36 17.02 -18.27
CA LEU A 213 14.72 15.98 -19.10
C LEU A 213 13.56 15.28 -18.37
N LEU A 214 13.68 15.01 -17.07
CA LEU A 214 12.60 14.42 -16.26
C LEU A 214 11.40 15.36 -16.14
N ILE A 215 11.63 16.66 -15.96
CA ILE A 215 10.57 17.67 -15.92
C ILE A 215 9.87 17.77 -17.28
N GLU A 216 10.63 17.83 -18.38
CA GLU A 216 10.08 17.87 -19.74
C GLU A 216 9.22 16.62 -20.01
N LYS A 217 9.73 15.44 -19.68
CA LYS A 217 8.99 14.17 -19.78
C LYS A 217 7.71 14.20 -18.96
N ALA A 218 7.77 14.60 -17.69
CA ALA A 218 6.62 14.68 -16.81
C ALA A 218 5.56 15.68 -17.34
N ARG A 219 5.99 16.81 -17.88
CA ARG A 219 5.09 17.79 -18.53
C ARG A 219 4.41 17.22 -19.76
N ALA A 220 5.15 16.49 -20.61
CA ALA A 220 4.60 15.83 -21.80
C ALA A 220 3.55 14.77 -21.40
N GLU A 221 3.89 13.87 -20.46
CA GLU A 221 2.97 12.86 -19.93
C GLU A 221 1.71 13.47 -19.29
N ASN A 222 1.85 14.55 -18.53
CA ASN A 222 0.73 15.28 -17.94
C ASN A 222 -0.15 15.95 -19.00
N LYS A 223 0.45 16.53 -20.05
CA LYS A 223 -0.30 17.11 -21.15
C LYS A 223 -1.11 16.05 -21.90
N GLU A 224 -0.51 14.91 -22.22
CA GLU A 224 -1.18 13.78 -22.88
C GLU A 224 -2.35 13.26 -22.04
N ALA A 225 -2.12 13.02 -20.72
CA ALA A 225 -3.15 12.58 -19.80
C ALA A 225 -4.34 13.57 -19.72
N ARG A 226 -4.07 14.87 -19.74
CA ARG A 226 -5.12 15.92 -19.73
C ARG A 226 -5.88 15.96 -21.03
N THR A 227 -5.21 15.85 -22.20
CA THR A 227 -5.88 15.77 -23.51
C THR A 227 -6.80 14.58 -23.56
N LYS A 228 -6.31 13.38 -23.22
CA LYS A 228 -7.13 12.17 -23.15
C LYS A 228 -8.30 12.31 -22.17
N SER A 229 -8.08 12.93 -21.03
CA SER A 229 -9.14 13.19 -20.06
C SER A 229 -10.22 14.13 -20.60
N MET A 230 -9.88 15.11 -21.48
CA MET A 230 -10.87 15.95 -22.15
C MET A 230 -11.71 15.18 -23.17
N GLU A 231 -11.09 14.31 -23.96
CA GLU A 231 -11.78 13.43 -24.89
C GLU A 231 -12.73 12.47 -24.15
N ASP A 232 -12.25 11.89 -23.05
CA ASP A 232 -13.03 10.96 -22.23
C ASP A 232 -14.21 11.65 -21.50
N ARG A 233 -14.18 12.97 -21.26
CA ARG A 233 -15.32 13.71 -20.70
C ARG A 233 -16.56 13.64 -21.61
N LEU A 234 -16.36 13.75 -22.90
CA LEU A 234 -17.46 13.65 -23.88
C LEU A 234 -17.92 12.20 -24.06
N ARG A 235 -16.98 11.27 -24.11
CA ARG A 235 -17.25 9.85 -24.38
C ARG A 235 -17.81 9.11 -23.17
N LEU A 236 -17.17 9.24 -22.00
CA LEU A 236 -17.47 8.47 -20.79
C LEU A 236 -18.32 9.25 -19.79
N GLY A 237 -18.20 10.59 -19.78
CA GLY A 237 -18.94 11.46 -18.88
C GLY A 237 -18.07 12.40 -18.07
N GLN A 238 -18.71 13.22 -17.27
CA GLN A 238 -18.05 14.20 -16.39
C GLN A 238 -18.87 14.53 -15.15
N PHE A 239 -18.21 15.12 -14.15
CA PHE A 239 -18.90 15.72 -13.02
C PHE A 239 -19.51 17.05 -13.43
N THR A 240 -20.80 17.26 -13.07
CA THR A 240 -21.51 18.52 -13.24
C THR A 240 -22.07 18.95 -11.89
N THR A 241 -21.96 20.23 -11.60
CA THR A 241 -22.52 20.81 -10.37
C THR A 241 -24.01 21.04 -10.55
N GLN A 242 -24.83 20.35 -9.79
CA GLN A 242 -26.27 20.50 -9.77
C GLN A 242 -26.73 21.09 -8.45
N ARG A 243 -27.71 22.01 -8.51
CA ARG A 243 -28.30 22.58 -7.32
C ARG A 243 -29.36 21.62 -6.76
N GLN A 244 -29.14 21.15 -5.52
CA GLN A 244 -30.12 20.39 -4.78
C GLN A 244 -30.58 21.24 -3.55
N GLY A 245 -31.69 21.88 -3.68
CA GLY A 245 -32.18 22.85 -2.65
C GLY A 245 -31.20 23.99 -2.44
N ALA A 246 -30.69 24.17 -1.22
CA ALA A 246 -29.73 25.21 -0.86
C ALA A 246 -28.27 24.83 -1.09
N LYS A 247 -27.99 23.58 -1.49
CA LYS A 247 -26.61 23.05 -1.67
C LYS A 247 -26.33 22.78 -3.13
N PHE A 248 -25.06 22.98 -3.52
CA PHE A 248 -24.54 22.51 -4.80
C PHE A 248 -23.88 21.14 -4.59
N VAL A 249 -24.32 20.15 -5.37
CA VAL A 249 -23.81 18.78 -5.33
C VAL A 249 -23.21 18.43 -6.69
N GLU A 250 -22.02 17.85 -6.68
CA GLU A 250 -21.42 17.31 -7.89
C GLU A 250 -22.04 15.96 -8.22
N THR A 251 -22.68 15.87 -9.39
CA THR A 251 -23.31 14.68 -9.90
C THR A 251 -22.59 14.21 -11.17
N TRP A 252 -22.40 12.90 -11.32
CA TRP A 252 -21.84 12.32 -12.53
C TRP A 252 -22.90 12.26 -13.62
N ASN A 253 -22.56 12.77 -14.82
CA ASN A 253 -23.37 12.65 -16.03
C ASN A 253 -22.63 11.76 -17.02
N ASP A 254 -23.28 10.69 -17.48
CA ASP A 254 -22.72 9.76 -18.46
C ASP A 254 -22.56 10.42 -19.83
N GLY A 255 -21.48 10.04 -20.54
CA GLY A 255 -21.16 10.52 -21.87
C GLY A 255 -21.90 9.75 -22.99
N TYR A 256 -21.64 10.14 -24.25
CA TYR A 256 -22.37 9.61 -25.40
C TYR A 256 -22.24 8.08 -25.56
N ALA A 257 -21.09 7.47 -25.18
CA ALA A 257 -20.91 6.03 -25.32
C ALA A 257 -21.91 5.21 -24.50
N PHE A 258 -22.29 5.68 -23.30
CA PHE A 258 -23.33 5.04 -22.49
C PHE A 258 -24.71 5.26 -23.08
N THR A 259 -25.03 6.47 -23.55
CA THR A 259 -26.35 6.76 -24.17
C THR A 259 -26.58 5.96 -25.45
N ASP A 260 -25.54 5.77 -26.27
CA ASP A 260 -25.63 4.98 -27.50
C ASP A 260 -25.75 3.49 -27.19
N LEU A 261 -25.11 2.99 -26.16
CA LEU A 261 -25.27 1.61 -25.72
C LEU A 261 -26.68 1.35 -25.20
N VAL A 262 -27.26 2.26 -24.42
CA VAL A 262 -28.65 2.16 -23.94
C VAL A 262 -29.62 2.15 -25.11
N LYS A 263 -29.46 3.03 -26.12
CA LYS A 263 -30.28 3.02 -27.33
C LYS A 263 -30.22 1.68 -28.09
N ARG A 264 -29.01 1.08 -28.18
CA ARG A 264 -28.86 -0.25 -28.81
C ARG A 264 -29.56 -1.35 -28.00
N GLN A 265 -29.47 -1.29 -26.67
CA GLN A 265 -30.16 -2.23 -25.77
C GLN A 265 -31.68 -2.10 -25.90
N GLU A 266 -32.20 -0.86 -25.94
CA GLU A 266 -33.65 -0.61 -26.15
C GLU A 266 -34.14 -1.14 -27.51
N LYS A 267 -33.34 -0.96 -28.56
CA LYS A 267 -33.67 -1.49 -29.89
C LYS A 267 -33.78 -3.01 -29.88
N ILE A 268 -32.79 -3.71 -29.31
CA ILE A 268 -32.83 -5.19 -29.21
C ILE A 268 -34.00 -5.65 -28.36
N ALA A 269 -34.28 -4.97 -27.24
CA ALA A 269 -35.40 -5.31 -26.37
C ALA A 269 -36.74 -5.23 -27.16
N LYS A 270 -36.93 -4.19 -27.98
CA LYS A 270 -38.10 -4.02 -28.84
C LYS A 270 -38.21 -5.12 -29.91
N GLU A 271 -37.12 -5.38 -30.64
CA GLU A 271 -37.06 -6.41 -31.67
C GLU A 271 -37.32 -7.82 -31.08
N ARG A 272 -36.86 -8.07 -29.86
CA ARG A 272 -37.13 -9.31 -29.13
C ARG A 272 -38.60 -9.44 -28.72
N GLU A 273 -39.23 -8.36 -28.29
CA GLU A 273 -40.66 -8.35 -27.97
C GLU A 273 -41.50 -8.65 -29.24
N GLU A 274 -41.14 -8.04 -30.36
CA GLU A 274 -41.77 -8.31 -31.66
C GLU A 274 -41.60 -9.78 -32.07
N LEU A 275 -40.42 -10.36 -31.89
CA LEU A 275 -40.13 -11.78 -32.13
C LEU A 275 -40.99 -12.71 -31.25
N ASP A 276 -41.11 -12.38 -29.95
CA ASP A 276 -41.96 -13.15 -29.02
C ASP A 276 -43.43 -13.08 -29.40
N GLN A 277 -43.93 -11.95 -29.93
CA GLN A 277 -45.29 -11.83 -30.49
C GLN A 277 -45.46 -12.68 -31.73
N GLN A 278 -44.48 -12.66 -32.66
CA GLN A 278 -44.49 -13.51 -33.86
C GLN A 278 -44.51 -15.00 -33.48
N ARG A 279 -43.73 -15.41 -32.50
CA ARG A 279 -43.69 -16.79 -31.99
C ARG A 279 -45.01 -17.20 -31.34
N LYS A 280 -45.63 -16.34 -30.55
CA LYS A 280 -46.96 -16.59 -29.99
C LYS A 280 -48.02 -16.75 -31.08
N SER A 281 -47.94 -15.93 -32.14
CA SER A 281 -48.81 -16.01 -33.28
C SER A 281 -48.62 -17.32 -34.09
N LEU A 282 -47.35 -17.72 -34.33
CA LEU A 282 -46.99 -18.96 -34.97
C LEU A 282 -47.50 -20.19 -34.18
N MET A 283 -47.35 -20.19 -32.86
CA MET A 283 -47.84 -21.29 -32.01
C MET A 283 -49.35 -21.49 -32.04
N LYS A 284 -50.14 -20.41 -32.27
CA LYS A 284 -51.60 -20.51 -32.46
C LYS A 284 -51.98 -21.20 -33.78
N ARG A 285 -51.08 -21.21 -34.78
CA ARG A 285 -51.28 -21.82 -36.12
C ARG A 285 -50.58 -23.19 -36.21
N LYS A 286 -50.18 -23.79 -35.11
CA LYS A 286 -49.47 -25.09 -35.06
C LYS A 286 -50.40 -26.18 -35.59
N PRO A 287 -49.98 -26.99 -36.59
CA PRO A 287 -50.76 -28.11 -37.04
C PRO A 287 -50.97 -29.17 -35.99
N PRO A 288 -52.12 -29.89 -35.95
CA PRO A 288 -52.38 -30.93 -34.94
C PRO A 288 -51.44 -32.11 -35.12
N ASN A 289 -50.90 -32.64 -34.02
CA ASN A 289 -49.89 -33.72 -33.98
C ASN A 289 -50.45 -35.12 -34.37
N SER A 290 -51.68 -35.27 -34.89
CA SER A 290 -52.26 -36.57 -35.16
C SER A 290 -52.81 -36.66 -36.58
N PRO A 291 -52.36 -37.64 -37.45
CA PRO A 291 -52.90 -37.86 -38.78
C PRO A 291 -54.16 -38.73 -38.77
N HIS A 292 -54.76 -39.02 -37.62
CA HIS A 292 -56.03 -39.79 -37.62
C HIS A 292 -57.20 -38.89 -37.29
N PRO A 293 -58.18 -38.76 -38.22
CA PRO A 293 -59.46 -38.19 -37.89
C PRO A 293 -60.23 -39.20 -37.03
N SER A 294 -60.25 -39.00 -35.71
CA SER A 294 -61.23 -39.73 -34.90
C SER A 294 -62.63 -39.29 -35.26
N SER A 295 -63.24 -40.08 -36.18
CA SER A 295 -64.66 -40.09 -36.36
C SER A 295 -65.38 -40.37 -35.02
N LYS A 296 -65.99 -39.33 -34.44
CA LYS A 296 -67.19 -39.40 -33.63
C LYS A 296 -67.47 -38.09 -32.89
N SER A 297 -68.16 -37.19 -33.55
CA SER A 297 -69.23 -36.41 -32.94
C SER A 297 -70.13 -35.89 -34.01
N ARG A 298 -71.21 -36.58 -34.20
CA ARG A 298 -72.38 -36.23 -35.01
C ARG A 298 -72.95 -34.89 -34.52
N PRO A 299 -73.19 -33.88 -35.34
CA PRO A 299 -73.84 -32.65 -34.92
C PRO A 299 -75.28 -32.94 -34.63
N LYS A 300 -75.77 -32.63 -33.42
CA LYS A 300 -77.22 -32.49 -33.20
C LYS A 300 -77.70 -31.26 -33.93
N GLN A 301 -78.61 -31.52 -34.93
CA GLN A 301 -79.47 -30.50 -35.48
C GLN A 301 -80.44 -30.04 -34.37
N ASN A 302 -80.45 -28.74 -34.11
CA ASN A 302 -81.61 -28.04 -33.58
C ASN A 302 -81.59 -26.59 -34.03
N GLY A 303 -82.58 -26.20 -34.76
CA GLY A 303 -83.25 -24.91 -34.83
C GLY A 303 -82.65 -23.84 -35.73
N PRO A 304 -83.44 -23.23 -36.58
CA PRO A 304 -83.05 -22.08 -37.38
C PRO A 304 -83.17 -20.80 -36.52
N ASN A 305 -82.30 -19.87 -36.78
CA ASN A 305 -82.23 -18.48 -36.34
C ASN A 305 -81.14 -18.20 -35.25
N ASP A 306 -79.94 -17.95 -35.75
CA ASP A 306 -79.11 -16.84 -35.26
C ASP A 306 -78.03 -16.55 -36.33
N GLU A 307 -78.14 -15.37 -36.97
CA GLU A 307 -77.08 -14.84 -37.82
C GLU A 307 -75.94 -14.33 -36.99
N GLY A 308 -75.19 -15.27 -36.36
CA GLY A 308 -73.98 -15.03 -35.71
C GLY A 308 -72.79 -15.12 -36.63
N PHE A 309 -72.06 -14.05 -36.88
CA PHE A 309 -70.78 -13.99 -37.59
C PHE A 309 -69.91 -15.16 -37.19
N ALA A 310 -69.74 -16.14 -38.07
CA ALA A 310 -68.82 -17.23 -37.92
C ALA A 310 -67.37 -16.64 -37.77
N LYS A 311 -66.77 -16.72 -36.61
CA LYS A 311 -65.35 -16.41 -36.48
C LYS A 311 -64.61 -17.29 -37.46
N PRO A 312 -63.73 -16.73 -38.33
CA PRO A 312 -62.96 -17.53 -39.26
C PRO A 312 -62.15 -18.55 -38.51
N PHE A 313 -62.25 -19.83 -38.85
CA PHE A 313 -61.43 -20.90 -38.36
C PHE A 313 -59.95 -20.51 -38.54
N PRO A 314 -59.08 -20.67 -37.51
CA PRO A 314 -57.68 -20.41 -37.68
C PRO A 314 -57.15 -21.32 -38.80
N GLU A 315 -56.64 -20.73 -39.86
CA GLU A 315 -56.03 -21.42 -41.01
C GLU A 315 -54.76 -22.11 -40.48
N PHE A 316 -54.84 -23.44 -40.32
CA PHE A 316 -53.68 -24.24 -39.84
C PHE A 316 -52.65 -24.31 -40.97
N MET A 317 -51.41 -23.99 -40.59
CA MET A 317 -50.27 -24.00 -41.50
C MET A 317 -49.82 -25.44 -41.79
N ASN A 318 -49.18 -25.67 -42.96
CA ASN A 318 -48.55 -26.94 -43.27
C ASN A 318 -47.39 -27.22 -42.30
N HIS A 319 -47.17 -28.50 -41.92
CA HIS A 319 -46.11 -28.93 -41.00
C HIS A 319 -44.71 -28.45 -41.42
N ALA A 320 -44.34 -28.53 -42.69
CA ALA A 320 -43.09 -28.09 -43.22
C ALA A 320 -42.89 -26.57 -43.06
N GLU A 321 -43.91 -25.78 -43.41
CA GLU A 321 -43.90 -24.33 -43.31
C GLU A 321 -43.91 -23.87 -41.86
N PHE A 322 -44.62 -24.57 -40.97
CA PHE A 322 -44.57 -24.30 -39.53
C PHE A 322 -43.14 -24.55 -38.96
N TYR A 323 -42.55 -25.68 -39.35
CA TYR A 323 -41.20 -26.04 -38.90
C TYR A 323 -40.14 -25.04 -39.37
N GLU A 324 -40.19 -24.66 -40.66
CA GLU A 324 -39.29 -23.66 -41.25
C GLU A 324 -39.39 -22.32 -40.50
N ARG A 325 -40.59 -21.82 -40.27
CA ARG A 325 -40.81 -20.56 -39.57
C ARG A 325 -40.37 -20.64 -38.09
N ASP A 326 -40.64 -21.75 -37.40
CA ASP A 326 -40.21 -21.97 -36.02
C ASP A 326 -38.68 -21.99 -35.92
N GLU A 327 -37.97 -22.64 -36.87
CA GLU A 327 -36.50 -22.64 -36.89
C GLU A 327 -35.93 -21.24 -37.19
N ILE A 328 -36.52 -20.48 -38.11
CA ILE A 328 -36.11 -19.08 -38.35
C ILE A 328 -36.27 -18.24 -37.09
N LEU A 329 -37.38 -18.37 -36.35
CA LEU A 329 -37.59 -17.62 -35.11
C LEU A 329 -36.61 -18.06 -33.99
N LYS A 330 -36.26 -19.35 -33.87
CA LYS A 330 -35.24 -19.86 -32.94
C LYS A 330 -33.86 -19.31 -33.24
N LEU A 331 -33.47 -19.28 -34.54
CA LEU A 331 -32.19 -18.72 -34.97
C LEU A 331 -32.11 -17.22 -34.66
N ARG A 332 -33.17 -16.45 -34.93
CA ARG A 332 -33.24 -15.02 -34.55
C ARG A 332 -33.15 -14.83 -33.03
N GLN A 333 -33.84 -15.66 -32.24
CA GLN A 333 -33.79 -15.61 -30.80
C GLN A 333 -32.36 -15.90 -30.27
N ALA A 334 -31.66 -16.87 -30.89
CA ALA A 334 -30.27 -17.16 -30.54
C ALA A 334 -29.32 -16.00 -30.88
N ALA A 335 -29.55 -15.34 -32.04
CA ALA A 335 -28.81 -14.16 -32.45
C ALA A 335 -28.98 -12.99 -31.44
N PHE A 336 -30.23 -12.68 -31.05
CA PHE A 336 -30.47 -11.63 -30.04
C PHE A 336 -29.85 -11.94 -28.67
N LYS A 337 -29.88 -13.20 -28.21
CA LYS A 337 -29.19 -13.60 -26.97
C LYS A 337 -27.69 -13.37 -27.05
N LYS A 338 -27.07 -13.63 -28.21
CA LYS A 338 -25.66 -13.37 -28.43
C LYS A 338 -25.37 -11.86 -28.39
N GLU A 339 -26.16 -11.08 -29.10
CA GLU A 339 -26.02 -9.62 -29.17
C GLU A 339 -26.24 -8.97 -27.81
N GLU A 340 -27.23 -9.42 -27.00
CA GLU A 340 -27.41 -8.99 -25.62
C GLU A 340 -26.16 -9.29 -24.77
N ALA A 341 -25.54 -10.47 -24.92
CA ALA A 341 -24.32 -10.84 -24.19
C ALA A 341 -23.14 -9.97 -24.63
N ASP A 342 -23.01 -9.67 -25.93
CA ASP A 342 -21.95 -8.81 -26.45
C ASP A 342 -22.13 -7.37 -25.94
N LEU A 343 -23.35 -6.81 -25.91
CA LEU A 343 -23.64 -5.49 -25.33
C LEU A 343 -23.38 -5.44 -23.81
N GLN A 344 -23.70 -6.53 -23.12
CA GLN A 344 -23.37 -6.61 -21.67
C GLN A 344 -21.86 -6.57 -21.45
N GLY A 345 -21.08 -7.25 -22.29
CA GLY A 345 -19.62 -7.20 -22.27
C GLY A 345 -19.06 -5.80 -22.55
N GLU A 346 -19.69 -5.09 -23.52
CA GLU A 346 -19.35 -3.71 -23.87
C GLU A 346 -19.67 -2.75 -22.71
N LEU A 347 -20.81 -2.91 -22.05
CA LEU A 347 -21.19 -2.14 -20.86
C LEU A 347 -20.16 -2.30 -19.73
N GLU A 348 -19.78 -3.54 -19.44
CA GLU A 348 -18.76 -3.81 -18.42
C GLU A 348 -17.41 -3.18 -18.76
N LYS A 349 -17.04 -3.14 -20.04
CA LYS A 349 -15.84 -2.45 -20.51
C LYS A 349 -15.94 -0.94 -20.30
N LEU A 350 -17.05 -0.32 -20.71
CA LEU A 350 -17.30 1.11 -20.52
C LEU A 350 -17.33 1.50 -19.04
N GLU A 351 -17.91 0.69 -18.16
CA GLU A 351 -17.88 0.93 -16.71
C GLU A 351 -16.46 0.92 -16.14
N ARG A 352 -15.59 0.00 -16.61
CA ARG A 352 -14.18 -0.03 -16.23
C ARG A 352 -13.46 1.25 -16.69
N GLU A 353 -13.66 1.64 -17.93
CA GLU A 353 -13.07 2.87 -18.49
C GLU A 353 -13.55 4.12 -17.75
N ARG A 354 -14.86 4.20 -17.43
CA ARG A 354 -15.45 5.27 -16.62
C ARG A 354 -14.79 5.38 -15.24
N ASN A 355 -14.59 4.27 -14.57
CA ASN A 355 -13.95 4.25 -13.24
C ASN A 355 -12.49 4.74 -13.30
N LEU A 356 -11.76 4.39 -14.37
CA LEU A 356 -10.41 4.91 -14.64
C LEU A 356 -10.43 6.42 -14.87
N HIS A 357 -11.36 6.88 -15.71
CA HIS A 357 -11.52 8.28 -16.04
C HIS A 357 -11.91 9.13 -14.80
N ILE A 358 -12.82 8.67 -13.97
CA ILE A 358 -13.19 9.33 -12.70
C ILE A 358 -11.96 9.46 -11.77
N ARG A 359 -11.15 8.40 -11.69
CA ARG A 359 -9.92 8.43 -10.87
C ARG A 359 -8.92 9.47 -11.40
N GLU A 360 -8.75 9.51 -12.72
CA GLU A 360 -7.83 10.47 -13.35
C GLU A 360 -8.31 11.91 -13.23
N LEU A 361 -9.62 12.18 -13.41
CA LEU A 361 -10.21 13.49 -13.14
C LEU A 361 -9.94 13.97 -11.70
N LYS A 362 -10.16 13.10 -10.72
CA LYS A 362 -9.88 13.41 -9.30
C LYS A 362 -8.38 13.64 -9.06
N ARG A 363 -7.51 12.85 -9.71
CA ARG A 363 -6.07 13.04 -9.62
C ARG A 363 -5.63 14.40 -10.17
N ILE A 364 -6.10 14.75 -11.38
CA ILE A 364 -5.81 16.04 -12.03
C ILE A 364 -6.31 17.20 -11.16
N HIS A 365 -7.54 17.12 -10.68
CA HIS A 365 -8.11 18.14 -9.79
C HIS A 365 -7.28 18.34 -8.50
N ASN A 366 -6.89 17.25 -7.86
CA ASN A 366 -6.05 17.31 -6.66
C ASN A 366 -4.64 17.84 -6.94
N GLU A 367 -4.06 17.51 -8.09
CA GLU A 367 -2.76 18.02 -8.52
C GLU A 367 -2.81 19.54 -8.78
N ASP A 368 -3.87 20.02 -9.41
CA ASP A 368 -4.09 21.46 -9.68
C ASP A 368 -4.23 22.28 -8.39
N GLN A 369 -4.79 21.69 -7.34
CA GLN A 369 -4.94 22.31 -6.04
C GLN A 369 -3.72 22.13 -5.11
N SER A 370 -2.74 21.32 -5.50
CA SER A 370 -1.57 21.07 -4.65
C SER A 370 -0.58 22.24 -4.71
N THR A 371 -0.01 22.55 -3.54
CA THR A 371 1.12 23.49 -3.42
C THR A 371 2.43 22.95 -3.93
N PHE A 372 2.49 21.65 -4.26
CA PHE A 372 3.69 20.93 -4.71
C PHE A 372 3.68 20.58 -6.21
N ARG A 373 2.75 21.12 -6.99
CA ARG A 373 2.52 20.77 -8.42
C ARG A 373 3.64 21.15 -9.38
N ASP A 374 4.51 22.11 -9.03
CA ASP A 374 5.44 22.77 -9.98
C ASP A 374 6.83 22.09 -10.02
N HIS A 375 6.89 20.77 -9.97
CA HIS A 375 8.13 19.98 -10.00
C HIS A 375 9.17 20.47 -8.98
N LYS A 376 8.74 20.75 -7.75
CA LYS A 376 9.62 21.20 -6.67
C LYS A 376 10.66 20.13 -6.34
N VAL A 377 11.86 20.59 -5.98
CA VAL A 377 12.89 19.75 -5.41
C VAL A 377 12.80 19.87 -3.88
N LEU A 378 12.55 18.78 -3.21
CA LEU A 378 12.51 18.71 -1.76
C LEU A 378 13.88 18.26 -1.21
N ASN A 379 14.32 18.90 -0.11
CA ASN A 379 15.59 18.61 0.56
C ASN A 379 16.80 18.61 -0.41
N ASP A 380 16.79 19.48 -1.42
CA ASP A 380 17.80 19.58 -2.50
C ASP A 380 18.14 18.26 -3.20
N ARG A 381 17.25 17.24 -3.07
CA ARG A 381 17.51 15.88 -3.51
C ARG A 381 16.34 15.24 -4.27
N TYR A 382 15.11 15.46 -3.84
CA TYR A 382 13.95 14.72 -4.35
C TYR A 382 13.12 15.59 -5.27
N LEU A 383 13.21 15.36 -6.59
CA LEU A 383 12.42 16.04 -7.61
C LEU A 383 11.00 15.42 -7.65
N LEU A 384 9.97 16.23 -7.42
CA LEU A 384 8.58 15.82 -7.56
C LEU A 384 8.14 15.84 -9.02
N LEU A 385 7.51 14.75 -9.49
CA LEU A 385 7.13 14.60 -10.91
C LEU A 385 5.60 14.63 -11.10
N ARG A 386 4.85 13.70 -10.49
CA ARG A 386 3.42 13.53 -10.69
C ARG A 386 2.74 13.15 -9.39
N LEU A 387 1.55 13.70 -9.12
CA LEU A 387 0.73 13.28 -7.99
C LEU A 387 0.20 11.85 -8.24
N LEU A 388 0.45 10.92 -7.31
CA LEU A 388 -0.06 9.55 -7.33
C LEU A 388 -1.41 9.45 -6.61
N GLY A 389 -1.57 10.20 -5.51
CA GLY A 389 -2.79 10.19 -4.72
C GLY A 389 -2.78 11.24 -3.63
N LYS A 390 -3.99 11.57 -3.14
CA LYS A 390 -4.22 12.50 -2.02
C LYS A 390 -5.02 11.79 -0.96
N GLY A 391 -4.51 11.77 0.26
CA GLY A 391 -5.22 11.32 1.46
C GLY A 391 -5.80 12.50 2.25
N GLY A 392 -6.33 12.24 3.45
CA GLY A 392 -6.92 13.28 4.30
C GLY A 392 -5.91 14.35 4.73
N PHE A 393 -4.68 13.94 5.05
CA PHE A 393 -3.61 14.82 5.54
C PHE A 393 -2.29 14.58 4.83
N SER A 394 -2.29 13.90 3.69
CA SER A 394 -1.07 13.63 2.94
C SER A 394 -1.31 13.60 1.44
N GLU A 395 -0.29 13.98 0.70
CA GLU A 395 -0.20 13.85 -0.74
C GLU A 395 0.99 12.95 -1.08
N VAL A 396 0.80 12.00 -2.00
CA VAL A 396 1.85 11.10 -2.44
C VAL A 396 2.22 11.43 -3.86
N TYR A 397 3.49 11.78 -4.08
CA TYR A 397 4.06 12.10 -5.39
C TYR A 397 5.00 10.99 -5.86
N LYS A 398 4.96 10.67 -7.15
CA LYS A 398 6.10 10.08 -7.81
C LYS A 398 7.20 11.13 -7.83
N GLY A 399 8.36 10.79 -7.30
CA GLY A 399 9.55 11.62 -7.30
C GLY A 399 10.74 10.88 -7.88
N TYR A 400 11.83 11.62 -8.05
CA TYR A 400 13.12 11.09 -8.47
C TYR A 400 14.22 11.54 -7.50
N ASP A 401 14.99 10.58 -7.00
CA ASP A 401 16.15 10.82 -6.14
C ASP A 401 17.35 11.22 -7.02
N LEU A 402 17.68 12.50 -7.03
CA LEU A 402 18.77 13.06 -7.85
C LEU A 402 20.16 12.59 -7.40
N LYS A 403 20.29 12.03 -6.20
CA LYS A 403 21.56 11.52 -5.67
C LYS A 403 21.76 10.04 -5.99
N GLU A 404 20.73 9.23 -5.75
CA GLU A 404 20.77 7.78 -5.94
C GLU A 404 20.24 7.34 -7.33
N HIS A 405 19.82 8.29 -8.15
CA HIS A 405 19.33 8.07 -9.52
C HIS A 405 18.24 6.99 -9.65
N ARG A 406 17.21 7.10 -8.80
CA ARG A 406 16.09 6.15 -8.77
C ARG A 406 14.74 6.83 -8.58
N ASP A 407 13.67 6.18 -9.06
CA ASP A 407 12.29 6.59 -8.76
C ASP A 407 11.98 6.34 -7.27
N VAL A 408 11.25 7.28 -6.66
CA VAL A 408 10.79 7.23 -5.27
C VAL A 408 9.33 7.65 -5.16
N ALA A 409 8.69 7.29 -4.05
CA ALA A 409 7.37 7.80 -3.67
C ALA A 409 7.52 8.75 -2.48
N CYS A 410 7.25 10.04 -2.70
CA CYS A 410 7.31 11.07 -1.68
C CYS A 410 5.92 11.25 -1.05
N LYS A 411 5.74 10.77 0.18
CA LYS A 411 4.51 10.95 0.99
C LYS A 411 4.67 12.22 1.82
N ILE A 412 4.03 13.28 1.39
CA ILE A 412 4.09 14.61 2.02
C ILE A 412 2.93 14.74 2.98
N HIS A 413 3.22 14.86 4.27
CA HIS A 413 2.25 15.06 5.33
C HIS A 413 2.05 16.56 5.56
N GLN A 414 0.78 17.00 5.60
CA GLN A 414 0.40 18.40 5.79
C GLN A 414 -0.50 18.53 7.01
N LEU A 415 -0.03 19.26 8.01
CA LEU A 415 -0.80 19.57 9.22
C LEU A 415 -1.62 20.83 8.98
N SER A 416 -2.91 20.81 9.31
CA SER A 416 -3.71 22.03 9.24
C SER A 416 -3.18 23.08 10.20
N LYS A 417 -3.04 24.32 9.72
CA LYS A 417 -2.62 25.46 10.55
C LYS A 417 -3.61 25.74 11.68
N GLU A 418 -4.88 25.39 11.48
CA GLU A 418 -5.96 25.59 12.43
C GLU A 418 -6.00 24.56 13.57
N TRP A 419 -5.20 23.49 13.46
CA TRP A 419 -5.15 22.52 14.53
C TRP A 419 -4.48 23.07 15.77
N LYS A 420 -5.05 22.74 16.94
CA LYS A 420 -4.43 22.98 18.24
C LYS A 420 -3.09 22.24 18.30
N GLU A 421 -2.13 22.79 19.01
CA GLU A 421 -0.77 22.23 19.11
C GLU A 421 -0.77 20.78 19.65
N ASP A 422 -1.65 20.46 20.62
CA ASP A 422 -1.79 19.09 21.15
C ASP A 422 -2.19 18.10 20.05
N LYS A 423 -3.08 18.52 19.12
CA LYS A 423 -3.49 17.68 17.99
C LYS A 423 -2.36 17.49 16.99
N LYS A 424 -1.57 18.54 16.71
CA LYS A 424 -0.39 18.46 15.85
C LYS A 424 0.67 17.55 16.47
N ALA A 425 0.98 17.73 17.75
CA ALA A 425 1.94 16.92 18.49
C ALA A 425 1.54 15.43 18.49
N ASN A 426 0.27 15.14 18.70
CA ASN A 426 -0.24 13.77 18.66
C ASN A 426 -0.11 13.15 17.25
N TYR A 427 -0.43 13.90 16.20
CA TYR A 427 -0.24 13.43 14.81
C TYR A 427 1.24 13.14 14.51
N ILE A 428 2.13 14.06 14.90
CA ILE A 428 3.59 13.90 14.72
C ILE A 428 4.09 12.67 15.50
N LYS A 429 3.62 12.47 16.73
CA LYS A 429 3.99 11.28 17.54
C LYS A 429 3.61 9.98 16.82
N HIS A 430 2.42 9.91 16.22
CA HIS A 430 2.01 8.73 15.44
C HIS A 430 2.84 8.54 14.17
N ALA A 431 3.13 9.63 13.47
CA ALA A 431 3.97 9.57 12.26
C ALA A 431 5.42 9.16 12.57
N LEU A 432 5.97 9.60 13.71
CA LEU A 432 7.29 9.16 14.18
C LEU A 432 7.31 7.68 14.54
N ARG A 433 6.25 7.18 15.18
CA ARG A 433 6.13 5.75 15.48
C ARG A 433 6.03 4.93 14.18
N GLU A 434 5.25 5.38 13.20
CA GLU A 434 5.22 4.78 11.86
C GLU A 434 6.63 4.73 11.25
N TYR A 435 7.36 5.84 11.33
CA TYR A 435 8.72 5.95 10.83
C TYR A 435 9.67 4.96 11.52
N GLU A 436 9.67 4.90 12.84
CA GLU A 436 10.56 4.00 13.61
C GLU A 436 10.30 2.53 13.30
N ILE A 437 9.03 2.14 13.24
CA ILE A 437 8.63 0.79 12.83
C ILE A 437 9.13 0.53 11.41
N HIS A 438 8.77 1.39 10.46
CA HIS A 438 9.05 1.17 9.05
C HIS A 438 10.55 1.18 8.73
N LYS A 439 11.33 2.05 9.38
CA LYS A 439 12.79 2.12 9.25
C LYS A 439 13.50 0.81 9.63
N SER A 440 12.93 0.07 10.56
CA SER A 440 13.48 -1.22 11.00
C SER A 440 13.19 -2.37 10.03
N LEU A 441 12.31 -2.17 9.02
CA LEU A 441 11.86 -3.20 8.11
C LEU A 441 12.72 -3.25 6.84
N ASP A 442 13.26 -4.43 6.55
CA ASP A 442 13.95 -4.73 5.28
C ASP A 442 13.54 -6.12 4.80
N HIS A 443 12.56 -6.17 3.91
CA HIS A 443 12.01 -7.41 3.36
C HIS A 443 11.53 -7.18 1.93
N ALA A 444 11.73 -8.17 1.06
CA ALA A 444 11.39 -8.08 -0.36
C ALA A 444 9.90 -7.78 -0.64
N ARG A 445 9.00 -8.13 0.31
CA ARG A 445 7.54 -7.92 0.21
C ARG A 445 7.03 -6.76 1.06
N VAL A 446 7.92 -5.88 1.52
CA VAL A 446 7.59 -4.64 2.23
C VAL A 446 8.19 -3.47 1.47
N VAL A 447 7.43 -2.39 1.32
CA VAL A 447 7.93 -1.14 0.72
C VAL A 447 9.07 -0.61 1.58
N LYS A 448 10.21 -0.31 0.99
CA LYS A 448 11.37 0.21 1.71
C LYS A 448 11.20 1.69 2.04
N LEU A 449 11.60 2.09 3.24
CA LEU A 449 11.69 3.48 3.62
C LEU A 449 13.12 3.95 3.40
N TYR A 450 13.28 5.08 2.68
CA TYR A 450 14.59 5.63 2.33
C TYR A 450 14.98 6.83 3.17
N ASP A 451 14.02 7.75 3.43
CA ASP A 451 14.34 9.01 4.09
C ASP A 451 13.11 9.62 4.76
N VAL A 452 13.34 10.53 5.70
CA VAL A 452 12.32 11.39 6.30
C VAL A 452 12.93 12.74 6.62
N PHE A 453 12.24 13.83 6.29
CA PHE A 453 12.71 15.19 6.55
C PHE A 453 11.56 16.18 6.68
N GLU A 454 11.81 17.27 7.40
CA GLU A 454 10.90 18.41 7.52
C GLU A 454 10.97 19.27 6.25
N ILE A 455 9.80 19.68 5.72
CA ILE A 455 9.70 20.64 4.61
C ILE A 455 9.53 22.04 5.18
N ASP A 456 8.57 22.21 6.08
CA ASP A 456 8.28 23.44 6.82
C ASP A 456 7.67 23.13 8.21
N ALA A 457 7.29 24.16 8.96
CA ALA A 457 6.76 24.02 10.32
C ALA A 457 5.46 23.18 10.42
N ASN A 458 4.76 22.97 9.32
CA ASN A 458 3.49 22.22 9.27
C ASN A 458 3.53 21.05 8.27
N SER A 459 4.65 20.78 7.64
CA SER A 459 4.78 19.69 6.67
C SER A 459 6.10 18.94 6.74
N PHE A 460 6.05 17.63 6.55
CA PHE A 460 7.21 16.75 6.47
C PHE A 460 7.00 15.71 5.38
N CYS A 461 8.09 15.16 4.87
CA CYS A 461 8.07 14.16 3.81
C CYS A 461 8.68 12.84 4.28
N THR A 462 7.99 11.75 3.97
CA THR A 462 8.52 10.39 4.07
C THR A 462 8.81 9.89 2.66
N VAL A 463 10.05 9.47 2.39
CA VAL A 463 10.48 8.96 1.08
C VAL A 463 10.50 7.45 1.10
N LEU A 464 9.70 6.86 0.24
CA LEU A 464 9.46 5.43 0.15
C LEU A 464 9.91 4.88 -1.21
N GLU A 465 10.09 3.58 -1.28
CA GLU A 465 10.28 2.85 -2.52
C GLU A 465 9.08 3.05 -3.46
N PHE A 466 9.35 3.38 -4.72
CA PHE A 466 8.33 3.51 -5.74
C PHE A 466 7.98 2.15 -6.35
N CYS A 467 6.70 1.80 -6.31
CA CYS A 467 6.17 0.63 -6.99
C CYS A 467 5.40 1.11 -8.23
N PRO A 468 5.80 0.71 -9.46
CA PRO A 468 5.20 1.22 -10.69
C PRO A 468 3.77 0.73 -10.96
N GLY A 469 3.35 -0.36 -10.32
CA GLY A 469 2.00 -0.90 -10.45
C GLY A 469 0.96 -0.22 -9.57
N ASN A 470 -0.30 -0.63 -9.77
CA ASN A 470 -1.40 -0.18 -8.93
C ASN A 470 -1.54 -1.05 -7.67
N ASP A 471 -2.35 -0.61 -6.73
CA ASP A 471 -2.76 -1.42 -5.58
C ASP A 471 -3.78 -2.51 -5.99
N LEU A 472 -3.91 -3.54 -5.15
CA LEU A 472 -4.81 -4.67 -5.39
C LEU A 472 -6.29 -4.25 -5.36
N ASP A 473 -6.69 -3.22 -4.60
CA ASP A 473 -8.07 -2.71 -4.58
C ASP A 473 -8.46 -2.12 -5.94
N PHE A 474 -7.51 -1.36 -6.53
CA PHE A 474 -7.70 -0.86 -7.88
C PHE A 474 -7.84 -2.00 -8.89
N HIS A 475 -6.99 -3.02 -8.80
CA HIS A 475 -7.07 -4.19 -9.68
C HIS A 475 -8.43 -4.91 -9.56
N LEU A 476 -8.90 -5.16 -8.34
CA LEU A 476 -10.19 -5.82 -8.09
C LEU A 476 -11.39 -4.98 -8.58
N LYS A 477 -11.32 -3.65 -8.51
CA LYS A 477 -12.34 -2.76 -9.08
C LYS A 477 -12.39 -2.81 -10.60
N GLN A 478 -11.27 -3.12 -11.27
CA GLN A 478 -11.20 -3.25 -12.72
C GLN A 478 -11.65 -4.63 -13.22
N HIS A 479 -11.26 -5.69 -12.53
CA HIS A 479 -11.41 -7.07 -13.00
C HIS A 479 -12.46 -7.88 -12.24
N LYS A 480 -13.07 -7.29 -11.20
CA LYS A 480 -14.08 -7.89 -10.31
C LYS A 480 -13.61 -9.19 -9.62
N LEU A 481 -13.06 -10.14 -10.36
CA LEU A 481 -12.64 -11.47 -9.92
C LEU A 481 -11.19 -11.74 -10.32
N MET A 482 -10.53 -12.63 -9.59
CA MET A 482 -9.21 -13.17 -9.93
C MET A 482 -9.27 -14.70 -10.07
N VAL A 483 -8.42 -15.23 -10.93
CA VAL A 483 -8.20 -16.68 -10.99
C VAL A 483 -7.57 -17.14 -9.68
N GLU A 484 -8.04 -18.27 -9.13
CA GLU A 484 -7.59 -18.79 -7.83
C GLU A 484 -6.07 -18.92 -7.74
N ARG A 485 -5.40 -19.33 -8.81
CA ARG A 485 -3.94 -19.44 -8.87
C ARG A 485 -3.23 -18.10 -8.64
N GLU A 486 -3.75 -17.02 -9.22
CA GLU A 486 -3.19 -15.67 -9.08
C GLU A 486 -3.45 -15.13 -7.67
N ALA A 487 -4.69 -15.25 -7.19
CA ALA A 487 -5.06 -14.86 -5.85
C ALA A 487 -4.22 -15.59 -4.79
N ARG A 488 -4.03 -16.93 -4.95
CA ARG A 488 -3.15 -17.73 -4.10
C ARG A 488 -1.71 -17.21 -4.11
N CYS A 489 -1.17 -16.86 -5.29
CA CYS A 489 0.20 -16.33 -5.41
C CYS A 489 0.36 -15.00 -4.64
N ILE A 490 -0.63 -14.11 -4.68
CA ILE A 490 -0.64 -12.87 -3.90
C ILE A 490 -0.67 -13.19 -2.40
N ILE A 491 -1.57 -14.07 -1.96
CA ILE A 491 -1.71 -14.44 -0.55
C ILE A 491 -0.44 -15.11 0.00
N MET A 492 0.23 -15.97 -0.78
CA MET A 492 1.53 -16.52 -0.40
C MET A 492 2.55 -15.44 -0.07
N GLN A 493 2.60 -14.37 -0.87
CA GLN A 493 3.52 -13.25 -0.66
C GLN A 493 3.11 -12.37 0.52
N VAL A 494 1.81 -12.14 0.72
CA VAL A 494 1.27 -11.46 1.90
C VAL A 494 1.66 -12.21 3.17
N VAL A 495 1.40 -13.51 3.22
CA VAL A 495 1.76 -14.35 4.37
C VAL A 495 3.26 -14.39 4.61
N SER A 496 4.09 -14.36 3.56
CA SER A 496 5.55 -14.22 3.69
C SER A 496 5.96 -12.92 4.37
N ALA A 497 5.32 -11.80 4.02
CA ALA A 497 5.57 -10.53 4.68
C ALA A 497 5.08 -10.52 6.14
N LEU A 498 3.88 -11.05 6.41
CA LEU A 498 3.34 -11.14 7.76
C LEU A 498 4.21 -12.05 8.65
N LYS A 499 4.72 -13.17 8.11
CA LYS A 499 5.70 -14.01 8.81
C LYS A 499 6.92 -13.21 9.23
N TYR A 500 7.51 -12.44 8.31
CA TYR A 500 8.64 -11.58 8.61
C TYR A 500 8.32 -10.57 9.73
N LEU A 501 7.15 -9.91 9.70
CA LEU A 501 6.73 -8.97 10.74
C LEU A 501 6.55 -9.67 12.10
N ASN A 502 6.00 -10.88 12.12
CA ASN A 502 5.77 -11.66 13.33
C ASN A 502 7.06 -12.23 13.93
N GLU A 503 8.11 -12.47 13.12
CA GLU A 503 9.44 -12.95 13.54
C GLU A 503 10.34 -11.81 14.07
N ARG A 504 9.91 -10.55 13.95
CA ARG A 504 10.63 -9.42 14.57
C ARG A 504 10.59 -9.52 16.09
N LYS A 505 11.57 -8.94 16.74
CA LYS A 505 11.66 -8.84 18.21
C LYS A 505 11.75 -7.36 18.58
N PRO A 506 10.69 -6.80 19.14
CA PRO A 506 9.34 -7.38 19.35
C PRO A 506 8.55 -7.58 18.05
N PRO A 507 7.55 -8.50 18.02
CA PRO A 507 6.71 -8.74 16.86
C PRO A 507 5.88 -7.51 16.46
N ILE A 508 5.59 -7.38 15.15
CA ILE A 508 4.84 -6.26 14.59
C ILE A 508 3.54 -6.75 13.98
N ILE A 509 2.42 -6.11 14.31
CA ILE A 509 1.11 -6.28 13.71
C ILE A 509 0.91 -5.16 12.68
N HIS A 510 0.52 -5.48 11.44
CA HIS A 510 0.23 -4.47 10.42
C HIS A 510 -1.05 -3.69 10.74
N TYR A 511 -2.09 -4.37 11.21
CA TYR A 511 -3.38 -3.87 11.71
C TYR A 511 -4.32 -3.24 10.65
N ASP A 512 -3.83 -2.64 9.57
CA ASP A 512 -4.66 -2.10 8.46
C ASP A 512 -4.38 -2.81 7.14
N LEU A 513 -4.28 -4.15 7.20
CA LEU A 513 -4.08 -4.94 5.99
C LEU A 513 -5.37 -4.96 5.16
N LYS A 514 -5.29 -4.43 3.93
CA LYS A 514 -6.39 -4.33 2.97
C LYS A 514 -5.85 -4.32 1.54
N PRO A 515 -6.68 -4.57 0.51
CA PRO A 515 -6.22 -4.57 -0.88
C PRO A 515 -5.52 -3.26 -1.30
N GLY A 516 -5.94 -2.11 -0.77
CA GLY A 516 -5.31 -0.81 -1.06
C GLY A 516 -3.89 -0.66 -0.52
N ASN A 517 -3.48 -1.49 0.45
CA ASN A 517 -2.15 -1.50 1.05
C ASN A 517 -1.26 -2.63 0.49
N ILE A 518 -1.71 -3.32 -0.56
CA ILE A 518 -0.95 -4.34 -1.31
C ILE A 518 -0.66 -3.78 -2.71
N LEU A 519 0.58 -3.38 -2.94
CA LEU A 519 1.02 -2.83 -4.23
C LEU A 519 1.48 -3.96 -5.16
N LEU A 520 1.04 -3.92 -6.44
CA LEU A 520 1.43 -4.85 -7.49
C LEU A 520 2.63 -4.26 -8.23
N CYS A 521 3.84 -4.81 -8.03
CA CYS A 521 5.08 -4.16 -8.49
C CYS A 521 5.18 -3.99 -10.02
N HIS A 522 4.51 -4.82 -10.81
CA HIS A 522 4.60 -4.78 -12.27
C HIS A 522 3.23 -4.60 -12.95
N GLY A 523 2.23 -4.12 -12.22
CA GLY A 523 0.88 -3.95 -12.75
C GLY A 523 0.15 -5.26 -13.08
N SER A 524 0.80 -6.40 -12.85
CA SER A 524 0.28 -7.76 -13.10
C SER A 524 0.08 -8.52 -11.79
N THR A 525 -0.99 -9.31 -11.72
CA THR A 525 -1.30 -10.18 -10.59
C THR A 525 -0.31 -11.36 -10.43
N CYS A 526 0.44 -11.66 -11.48
CA CYS A 526 1.45 -12.71 -11.48
C CYS A 526 2.83 -12.27 -10.96
N GLY A 527 2.99 -10.98 -10.63
CA GLY A 527 4.25 -10.39 -10.23
C GLY A 527 4.49 -10.36 -8.72
N ALA A 528 5.57 -9.67 -8.36
CA ALA A 528 5.88 -9.37 -6.98
C ALA A 528 4.88 -8.38 -6.39
N ILE A 529 4.56 -8.55 -5.10
CA ILE A 529 3.78 -7.56 -4.33
C ILE A 529 4.64 -6.92 -3.25
N LYS A 530 4.21 -5.75 -2.78
CA LYS A 530 4.77 -5.13 -1.58
C LYS A 530 3.68 -4.57 -0.69
N LEU A 531 3.82 -4.82 0.62
CA LEU A 531 2.97 -4.20 1.64
C LEU A 531 3.44 -2.78 1.92
N THR A 532 2.49 -1.88 2.09
CA THR A 532 2.72 -0.46 2.38
C THR A 532 1.80 0.03 3.48
N ASP A 533 2.08 1.21 4.02
CA ASP A 533 1.24 1.93 4.99
C ASP A 533 1.18 1.28 6.38
N PHE A 534 2.24 1.53 7.14
CA PHE A 534 2.40 1.07 8.53
C PHE A 534 1.82 2.06 9.56
N GLY A 535 1.00 3.03 9.14
CA GLY A 535 0.46 4.09 10.00
C GLY A 535 -0.38 3.63 11.18
N LEU A 536 -0.94 2.43 11.14
CA LEU A 536 -1.66 1.80 12.24
C LEU A 536 -0.95 0.60 12.86
N SER A 537 0.25 0.30 12.39
CA SER A 537 1.01 -0.85 12.89
C SER A 537 1.30 -0.75 14.38
N LYS A 538 1.36 -1.89 15.03
CA LYS A 538 1.55 -2.03 16.47
C LYS A 538 2.71 -2.96 16.75
N VAL A 539 3.56 -2.53 17.71
CA VAL A 539 4.64 -3.34 18.23
C VAL A 539 4.13 -4.07 19.45
N MET A 540 4.34 -5.38 19.50
CA MET A 540 3.96 -6.23 20.63
C MET A 540 5.16 -6.29 21.61
N ASP A 541 5.38 -5.19 22.36
CA ASP A 541 6.43 -5.10 23.38
C ASP A 541 6.02 -5.78 24.70
N ASP A 542 7.00 -6.15 25.50
CA ASP A 542 6.78 -6.87 26.76
C ASP A 542 6.00 -6.04 27.81
N GLU A 543 6.04 -4.70 27.71
CA GLU A 543 5.33 -3.80 28.63
C GLU A 543 3.80 -3.85 28.44
N HIS A 544 3.34 -4.15 27.22
CA HIS A 544 1.93 -4.17 26.85
C HIS A 544 1.42 -5.58 26.51
N PHE A 545 2.30 -6.58 26.54
CA PHE A 545 1.97 -7.97 26.20
C PHE A 545 1.67 -8.79 27.46
N ASN A 546 0.42 -9.17 27.66
CA ASN A 546 0.03 -10.10 28.71
C ASN A 546 0.21 -11.54 28.22
N SER A 547 1.27 -12.21 28.67
CA SER A 547 1.58 -13.60 28.30
C SER A 547 0.49 -14.59 28.69
N GLN A 548 -0.28 -14.31 29.75
CA GLN A 548 -1.36 -15.19 30.22
C GLN A 548 -2.61 -15.09 29.34
N GLU A 549 -2.88 -13.92 28.76
CA GLU A 549 -4.04 -13.67 27.90
C GLU A 549 -3.72 -13.68 26.41
N GLY A 550 -2.44 -13.81 26.04
CA GLY A 550 -1.97 -13.98 24.66
C GLY A 550 -2.24 -12.77 23.74
N GLY A 551 -2.14 -11.54 24.25
CA GLY A 551 -2.37 -10.36 23.44
C GLY A 551 -2.01 -9.03 24.12
N MET A 552 -2.03 -7.95 23.32
CA MET A 552 -1.81 -6.58 23.78
C MET A 552 -3.12 -5.79 23.77
N ASP A 553 -3.21 -4.74 24.58
CA ASP A 553 -4.38 -3.86 24.63
C ASP A 553 -4.57 -3.06 23.34
N LEU A 554 -5.78 -3.03 22.82
CA LEU A 554 -6.17 -2.20 21.69
C LEU A 554 -6.41 -0.75 22.14
N THR A 555 -5.38 0.08 22.13
CA THR A 555 -5.44 1.48 22.54
C THR A 555 -6.07 2.42 21.51
N SER A 556 -6.17 2.00 20.23
CA SER A 556 -6.75 2.77 19.11
C SER A 556 -8.03 2.11 18.58
N GLN A 557 -9.01 1.88 19.46
CA GLN A 557 -10.32 1.36 19.06
C GLN A 557 -11.02 2.36 18.13
N GLY A 558 -11.60 1.86 17.03
CA GLY A 558 -12.24 2.68 16.00
C GLY A 558 -11.32 3.12 14.85
N ALA A 559 -10.01 2.87 14.94
CA ALA A 559 -9.10 3.05 13.82
C ALA A 559 -9.13 1.83 12.88
N GLY A 560 -8.78 2.04 11.61
CA GLY A 560 -8.68 0.99 10.59
C GLY A 560 -9.88 0.88 9.67
N THR A 561 -9.84 -0.10 8.80
CA THR A 561 -10.83 -0.35 7.74
C THR A 561 -11.72 -1.51 8.17
N TYR A 562 -12.93 -1.22 8.66
CA TYR A 562 -13.79 -2.15 9.42
C TYR A 562 -14.09 -3.49 8.75
N TRP A 563 -14.23 -3.53 7.43
CA TRP A 563 -14.48 -4.79 6.71
C TRP A 563 -13.37 -5.82 6.85
N TYR A 564 -12.14 -5.38 7.19
CA TYR A 564 -10.95 -6.24 7.29
C TYR A 564 -10.54 -6.51 8.73
N LEU A 565 -11.22 -5.90 9.73
CA LEU A 565 -10.93 -6.10 11.14
C LEU A 565 -11.75 -7.27 11.72
N PRO A 566 -11.15 -8.09 12.60
CA PRO A 566 -11.83 -9.22 13.24
C PRO A 566 -12.78 -8.79 14.36
N PRO A 567 -13.69 -9.71 14.81
CA PRO A 567 -14.69 -9.43 15.83
C PRO A 567 -14.12 -8.85 17.13
N GLU A 568 -12.95 -9.32 17.59
CA GLU A 568 -12.32 -8.85 18.82
C GLU A 568 -11.99 -7.35 18.80
N CYS A 569 -11.82 -6.72 17.63
CA CYS A 569 -11.59 -5.28 17.50
C CYS A 569 -12.86 -4.43 17.76
N PHE A 570 -14.04 -5.05 17.75
CA PHE A 570 -15.34 -4.39 17.92
C PHE A 570 -15.97 -4.63 19.29
N VAL A 571 -15.36 -5.47 20.12
CA VAL A 571 -15.86 -5.72 21.48
C VAL A 571 -15.69 -4.45 22.31
N VAL A 572 -16.79 -4.02 22.95
CA VAL A 572 -16.82 -2.87 23.83
C VAL A 572 -17.02 -3.37 25.27
N GLY A 573 -16.05 -3.11 26.12
CA GLY A 573 -16.05 -3.54 27.53
C GLY A 573 -15.49 -2.46 28.45
N LYS A 574 -15.35 -2.80 29.75
CA LYS A 574 -14.67 -1.92 30.73
C LYS A 574 -13.17 -1.85 30.44
N GLU A 575 -12.60 -2.92 29.95
CA GLU A 575 -11.20 -3.05 29.57
C GLU A 575 -11.06 -3.00 28.04
N PRO A 576 -9.93 -2.49 27.51
CA PRO A 576 -9.66 -2.51 26.09
C PRO A 576 -9.59 -3.96 25.58
N PRO A 577 -10.10 -4.24 24.36
CA PRO A 577 -10.01 -5.57 23.80
C PRO A 577 -8.55 -5.99 23.55
N LYS A 578 -8.24 -7.26 23.79
CA LYS A 578 -6.91 -7.84 23.57
C LYS A 578 -6.75 -8.28 22.13
N ILE A 579 -5.70 -7.81 21.44
CA ILE A 579 -5.38 -8.15 20.06
C ILE A 579 -4.01 -8.83 19.95
N SER A 580 -3.79 -9.57 18.87
CA SER A 580 -2.52 -10.21 18.51
C SER A 580 -2.30 -10.16 16.99
N SER A 581 -1.21 -10.70 16.47
CA SER A 581 -0.96 -10.85 15.02
C SER A 581 -2.04 -11.63 14.26
N LYS A 582 -2.93 -12.35 14.97
CA LYS A 582 -4.10 -13.00 14.38
C LYS A 582 -5.13 -12.04 13.77
N VAL A 583 -5.03 -10.73 14.05
CA VAL A 583 -5.79 -9.68 13.34
C VAL A 583 -5.43 -9.67 11.86
N ASP A 584 -4.14 -9.73 11.51
CA ASP A 584 -3.68 -9.73 10.12
C ASP A 584 -4.03 -11.04 9.39
N VAL A 585 -4.16 -12.15 10.11
CA VAL A 585 -4.66 -13.44 9.57
C VAL A 585 -6.11 -13.32 9.12
N TRP A 586 -6.98 -12.72 9.96
CA TRP A 586 -8.36 -12.44 9.57
C TRP A 586 -8.43 -11.56 8.33
N SER A 587 -7.68 -10.44 8.32
CA SER A 587 -7.61 -9.53 7.18
C SER A 587 -7.18 -10.25 5.89
N THR A 588 -6.21 -11.17 5.99
CA THR A 588 -5.76 -12.02 4.88
C THR A 588 -6.89 -12.90 4.34
N GLY A 589 -7.69 -13.50 5.21
CA GLY A 589 -8.87 -14.29 4.83
C GLY A 589 -9.93 -13.48 4.09
N ILE A 590 -10.23 -12.25 4.57
CA ILE A 590 -11.17 -11.32 3.91
C ILE A 590 -10.66 -10.93 2.51
N ILE A 591 -9.37 -10.60 2.39
CA ILE A 591 -8.73 -10.22 1.12
C ILE A 591 -8.79 -11.39 0.14
N PHE A 592 -8.45 -12.60 0.58
CA PHE A 592 -8.48 -13.77 -0.29
C PHE A 592 -9.89 -14.08 -0.79
N TYR A 593 -10.88 -14.04 0.10
CA TYR A 593 -12.29 -14.19 -0.29
C TYR A 593 -12.68 -13.13 -1.33
N GLN A 594 -12.29 -11.85 -1.11
CA GLN A 594 -12.60 -10.77 -2.02
C GLN A 594 -11.95 -10.95 -3.41
N CYS A 595 -10.71 -11.44 -3.48
CA CYS A 595 -10.05 -11.77 -4.74
C CYS A 595 -10.81 -12.83 -5.53
N LEU A 596 -11.33 -13.86 -4.86
CA LEU A 596 -12.01 -14.99 -5.50
C LEU A 596 -13.46 -14.70 -5.87
N TYR A 597 -14.20 -13.99 -5.01
CA TYR A 597 -15.65 -13.77 -5.15
C TYR A 597 -16.02 -12.35 -5.60
N GLY A 598 -15.08 -11.43 -5.71
CA GLY A 598 -15.30 -10.03 -6.12
C GLY A 598 -16.06 -9.19 -5.08
N LYS A 599 -16.39 -9.77 -3.93
CA LYS A 599 -17.13 -9.13 -2.83
C LYS A 599 -16.56 -9.53 -1.49
N LYS A 600 -16.74 -8.69 -0.49
CA LYS A 600 -16.34 -9.02 0.88
C LYS A 600 -17.32 -10.04 1.47
N PRO A 601 -16.87 -10.98 2.32
CA PRO A 601 -17.76 -11.98 2.92
C PRO A 601 -18.77 -11.37 3.89
N PHE A 602 -18.41 -10.25 4.54
CA PHE A 602 -19.24 -9.57 5.53
C PHE A 602 -19.40 -8.08 5.17
N GLY A 603 -20.61 -7.56 5.25
CA GLY A 603 -20.91 -6.14 5.08
C GLY A 603 -20.47 -5.51 3.75
N HIS A 604 -20.50 -6.24 2.63
CA HIS A 604 -19.97 -5.80 1.36
C HIS A 604 -20.54 -4.44 0.90
N ASN A 605 -21.83 -4.22 1.03
CA ASN A 605 -22.51 -3.01 0.57
C ASN A 605 -22.81 -2.01 1.71
N LEU A 606 -22.31 -2.26 2.92
CA LEU A 606 -22.54 -1.40 4.06
C LEU A 606 -21.49 -0.31 4.17
N SER A 607 -21.85 0.84 4.71
CA SER A 607 -20.89 1.85 5.16
C SER A 607 -20.19 1.41 6.45
N GLN A 608 -19.08 2.06 6.81
CA GLN A 608 -18.44 1.79 8.11
C GLN A 608 -19.35 2.10 9.29
N ALA A 609 -20.16 3.17 9.19
CA ALA A 609 -21.17 3.50 10.20
C ALA A 609 -22.21 2.37 10.33
N SER A 610 -22.77 1.93 9.20
CA SER A 610 -23.77 0.82 9.20
C SER A 610 -23.21 -0.51 9.72
N ILE A 611 -21.91 -0.80 9.49
CA ILE A 611 -21.25 -1.99 10.07
C ILE A 611 -21.27 -1.95 11.60
N LEU A 612 -21.01 -0.76 12.18
CA LEU A 612 -21.06 -0.57 13.64
C LEU A 612 -22.48 -0.64 14.16
N GLU A 613 -23.41 0.10 13.57
CA GLU A 613 -24.81 0.17 13.97
C GLU A 613 -25.48 -1.21 13.97
N GLN A 614 -25.23 -1.99 12.90
CA GLN A 614 -25.81 -3.32 12.74
C GLN A 614 -25.01 -4.43 13.42
N ASN A 615 -23.89 -4.12 14.06
CA ASN A 615 -22.96 -5.11 14.63
C ASN A 615 -22.52 -6.20 13.63
N THR A 616 -22.37 -5.84 12.35
CA THR A 616 -22.18 -6.80 11.25
C THR A 616 -21.02 -7.75 11.49
N ILE A 617 -19.87 -7.26 11.95
CA ILE A 617 -18.68 -8.10 12.19
C ILE A 617 -18.85 -8.95 13.46
N LEU A 618 -19.51 -8.43 14.49
CA LEU A 618 -19.81 -9.19 15.70
C LEU A 618 -20.81 -10.34 15.48
N ARG A 619 -21.61 -10.27 14.41
CA ARG A 619 -22.53 -11.33 13.97
C ARG A 619 -21.93 -12.28 12.94
N ALA A 620 -20.72 -12.02 12.48
CA ALA A 620 -20.05 -12.77 11.40
C ALA A 620 -19.44 -14.09 11.93
N THR A 621 -20.26 -15.00 12.44
CA THR A 621 -19.83 -16.26 13.06
C THR A 621 -19.29 -17.27 12.06
N GLN A 622 -19.81 -17.28 10.82
CA GLN A 622 -19.39 -18.20 9.77
C GLN A 622 -19.32 -17.52 8.41
N VAL A 623 -18.30 -17.92 7.62
CA VAL A 623 -18.15 -17.47 6.23
C VAL A 623 -18.99 -18.36 5.31
N GLN A 624 -19.82 -17.72 4.46
CA GLN A 624 -20.61 -18.40 3.45
C GLN A 624 -19.94 -18.26 2.08
N PHE A 625 -20.01 -19.32 1.28
CA PHE A 625 -19.43 -19.37 -0.06
C PHE A 625 -20.52 -19.46 -1.12
N SER A 626 -20.49 -18.52 -2.07
CA SER A 626 -21.37 -18.55 -3.23
C SER A 626 -21.03 -19.76 -4.14
N PRO A 627 -22.01 -20.42 -4.79
CA PRO A 627 -21.74 -21.54 -5.68
C PRO A 627 -20.94 -21.11 -6.94
N LYS A 628 -21.02 -19.84 -7.33
CA LYS A 628 -20.27 -19.25 -8.42
C LYS A 628 -19.48 -18.03 -7.90
N PRO A 629 -18.23 -17.85 -8.34
CA PRO A 629 -17.42 -18.73 -9.20
C PRO A 629 -17.05 -20.04 -8.50
N THR A 630 -16.68 -21.07 -9.28
CA THR A 630 -16.20 -22.34 -8.73
C THR A 630 -14.83 -22.16 -8.13
N VAL A 631 -14.71 -22.35 -6.83
CA VAL A 631 -13.48 -22.25 -6.03
C VAL A 631 -13.18 -23.60 -5.42
N SER A 632 -11.91 -24.00 -5.35
CA SER A 632 -11.48 -25.27 -4.77
C SER A 632 -11.89 -25.40 -3.30
N GLN A 633 -12.04 -26.63 -2.83
CA GLN A 633 -12.38 -26.90 -1.42
C GLN A 633 -11.21 -26.50 -0.50
N GLU A 634 -9.98 -26.71 -0.96
CA GLU A 634 -8.76 -26.34 -0.25
C GLU A 634 -8.66 -24.82 -0.01
N ALA A 635 -9.04 -24.00 -1.02
CA ALA A 635 -9.11 -22.55 -0.87
C ALA A 635 -10.19 -22.13 0.13
N LYS A 636 -11.37 -22.75 0.08
CA LYS A 636 -12.46 -22.49 1.04
C LYS A 636 -12.04 -22.85 2.47
N ASP A 637 -11.36 -23.96 2.65
CA ASP A 637 -10.88 -24.42 3.97
C ASP A 637 -9.77 -23.52 4.50
N PHE A 638 -8.87 -23.02 3.62
CA PHE A 638 -7.88 -22.00 3.98
C PHE A 638 -8.57 -20.72 4.48
N ILE A 639 -9.58 -20.21 3.75
CA ILE A 639 -10.35 -19.03 4.14
C ILE A 639 -11.05 -19.26 5.49
N ARG A 640 -11.65 -20.45 5.73
CA ARG A 640 -12.27 -20.77 7.02
C ARG A 640 -11.28 -20.71 8.18
N ARG A 641 -10.06 -21.27 8.01
CA ARG A 641 -9.00 -21.19 9.03
C ARG A 641 -8.58 -19.73 9.35
N CYS A 642 -8.58 -18.86 8.35
CA CYS A 642 -8.31 -17.44 8.55
C CYS A 642 -9.47 -16.71 9.24
N LEU A 643 -10.72 -17.07 8.92
CA LEU A 643 -11.93 -16.39 9.37
C LEU A 643 -12.62 -17.12 10.54
N MET A 644 -11.86 -17.82 11.40
CA MET A 644 -12.38 -18.34 12.67
C MET A 644 -12.79 -17.18 13.56
N TYR A 645 -14.03 -17.21 14.04
CA TYR A 645 -14.63 -16.13 14.82
C TYR A 645 -13.83 -15.86 16.09
N ARG A 646 -13.58 -16.92 16.88
CA ARG A 646 -12.79 -16.85 18.11
C ARG A 646 -11.30 -16.74 17.73
N LYS A 647 -10.62 -15.73 18.27
CA LYS A 647 -9.19 -15.53 18.04
C LYS A 647 -8.34 -16.72 18.51
N GLU A 648 -8.79 -17.45 19.54
CA GLU A 648 -8.11 -18.63 20.09
C GLU A 648 -8.03 -19.73 19.02
N ASP A 649 -9.14 -20.01 18.33
CA ASP A 649 -9.28 -21.06 17.32
C ASP A 649 -8.68 -20.66 15.97
N ARG A 650 -8.44 -19.35 15.75
CA ARG A 650 -7.85 -18.84 14.52
C ARG A 650 -6.37 -19.20 14.43
N ALA A 651 -5.92 -19.67 13.26
CA ALA A 651 -4.51 -19.93 12.98
C ALA A 651 -3.67 -18.68 13.28
N ASP A 652 -2.47 -18.86 13.81
CA ASP A 652 -1.48 -17.79 13.91
C ASP A 652 -0.73 -17.62 12.58
N VAL A 653 0.04 -16.55 12.45
CA VAL A 653 0.78 -16.20 11.22
C VAL A 653 1.79 -17.29 10.85
N LEU A 654 2.45 -17.91 11.84
CA LEU A 654 3.49 -18.93 11.60
C LEU A 654 2.89 -20.25 11.14
N ALA A 655 1.73 -20.63 11.71
CA ALA A 655 0.95 -21.77 11.26
C ALA A 655 0.40 -21.54 9.84
N LEU A 656 -0.12 -20.33 9.56
CA LEU A 656 -0.60 -19.96 8.23
C LEU A 656 0.50 -20.01 7.18
N ALA A 657 1.72 -19.62 7.52
CA ALA A 657 2.88 -19.70 6.62
C ALA A 657 3.29 -21.14 6.26
N LYS A 658 2.88 -22.12 7.07
CA LYS A 658 3.12 -23.55 6.84
C LYS A 658 1.88 -24.28 6.28
N ASP A 659 0.81 -23.55 5.99
CA ASP A 659 -0.44 -24.14 5.50
C ASP A 659 -0.21 -24.92 4.19
N PRO A 660 -0.66 -26.18 4.09
CA PRO A 660 -0.49 -27.01 2.90
C PRO A 660 -1.03 -26.38 1.61
N TYR A 661 -2.08 -25.57 1.73
CA TYR A 661 -2.64 -24.86 0.58
C TYR A 661 -1.64 -23.86 -0.03
N LEU A 662 -0.81 -23.22 0.78
CA LEU A 662 0.19 -22.24 0.32
C LEU A 662 1.52 -22.88 -0.08
N MET A 663 1.79 -24.13 0.33
CA MET A 663 3.04 -24.82 0.02
C MET A 663 3.05 -25.32 -1.43
N PRO A 664 4.23 -25.44 -2.09
CA PRO A 664 4.33 -26.04 -3.41
C PRO A 664 3.86 -27.50 -3.34
N SER A 665 2.89 -27.89 -4.19
CA SER A 665 2.44 -29.28 -4.25
C SER A 665 3.54 -30.15 -4.89
N ASN A 666 4.07 -31.09 -4.13
CA ASN A 666 5.03 -32.12 -4.61
C ASN A 666 4.43 -33.13 -5.60
N LYS A 667 3.20 -32.88 -6.11
CA LYS A 667 2.50 -33.79 -7.05
C LYS A 667 3.15 -33.92 -8.42
N LYS A 668 4.22 -33.15 -8.72
CA LYS A 668 4.93 -33.30 -10.01
C LYS A 668 6.02 -34.38 -10.04
N SER A 669 6.44 -34.92 -8.89
CA SER A 669 7.44 -35.99 -8.88
C SER A 669 6.85 -37.39 -9.11
N SER A 670 5.58 -37.64 -8.78
CA SER A 670 4.93 -38.93 -8.99
C SER A 670 4.44 -39.16 -10.44
N ALA A 671 4.00 -38.08 -11.13
CA ALA A 671 3.58 -38.17 -12.52
C ALA A 671 4.79 -38.31 -13.49
N ALA A 672 5.92 -37.65 -13.18
CA ALA A 672 7.15 -37.81 -13.96
C ALA A 672 7.81 -39.17 -13.70
N ALA A 673 7.73 -39.70 -12.46
CA ALA A 673 8.22 -41.06 -12.14
C ALA A 673 7.35 -42.16 -12.77
N ALA A 674 6.02 -41.96 -12.86
CA ALA A 674 5.11 -42.87 -13.54
C ALA A 674 5.28 -42.85 -15.07
N ALA A 675 5.59 -41.68 -15.66
CA ALA A 675 5.90 -41.56 -17.09
C ALA A 675 7.26 -42.18 -17.47
N HIS A 676 8.26 -42.13 -16.60
CA HIS A 676 9.54 -42.80 -16.79
C HIS A 676 9.48 -44.32 -16.55
N ALA A 677 8.57 -44.78 -15.67
CA ALA A 677 8.36 -46.22 -15.45
C ALA A 677 7.60 -46.88 -16.60
N SER A 678 6.68 -46.18 -17.29
CA SER A 678 5.98 -46.71 -18.46
C SER A 678 6.81 -46.64 -19.77
N ALA A 679 7.82 -45.76 -19.84
CA ALA A 679 8.75 -45.69 -20.97
C ALA A 679 9.88 -46.74 -20.92
N ALA A 680 10.16 -47.34 -19.74
CA ALA A 680 11.16 -48.38 -19.54
C ALA A 680 10.65 -49.80 -19.77
N ALA A 681 9.33 -49.98 -19.98
CA ALA A 681 8.72 -51.32 -20.18
C ALA A 681 8.48 -51.69 -21.65
N VAL A 682 8.89 -50.88 -22.64
CA VAL A 682 8.77 -51.19 -24.07
C VAL A 682 10.12 -50.93 -24.76
N SER A 683 11.11 -51.77 -24.47
CA SER A 683 12.27 -51.98 -25.35
C SER A 683 12.97 -53.26 -24.96
N SER A 684 12.68 -54.33 -25.64
CA SER A 684 13.55 -55.49 -25.84
C SER A 684 13.42 -55.96 -27.27
N PRO A 685 14.48 -56.60 -27.84
CA PRO A 685 14.97 -56.28 -29.17
C PRO A 685 14.59 -57.37 -30.19
N HIS A 686 14.50 -57.00 -31.45
CA HIS A 686 14.74 -57.96 -32.52
C HIS A 686 15.62 -57.34 -33.61
N ASN A 687 16.74 -58.06 -33.78
CA ASN A 687 17.72 -57.99 -34.83
C ASN A 687 17.11 -58.25 -36.21
N GLN A 688 17.49 -57.55 -37.28
CA GLN A 688 18.29 -58.07 -38.38
C GLN A 688 18.32 -57.16 -39.59
N LEU A 689 19.52 -56.81 -39.99
CA LEU A 689 20.08 -56.76 -41.33
C LEU A 689 19.21 -56.31 -42.52
N SER A 690 19.60 -55.27 -43.23
CA SER A 690 20.28 -55.38 -44.55
C SER A 690 20.53 -54.00 -45.16
N ASN A 691 21.72 -53.85 -45.67
CA ASN A 691 22.35 -53.01 -46.67
C ASN A 691 21.38 -52.30 -47.68
N SER A 692 21.66 -51.08 -48.03
CA SER A 692 22.29 -50.68 -49.32
C SER A 692 22.05 -49.16 -49.54
N GLU A 693 23.08 -48.41 -49.63
CA GLU A 693 23.59 -47.66 -50.80
C GLU A 693 22.64 -46.67 -51.49
N ASN A 694 23.22 -45.48 -51.55
CA ASN A 694 23.33 -44.57 -52.71
C ASN A 694 22.45 -43.31 -52.74
N SER A 695 23.22 -42.26 -52.67
CA SER A 695 23.34 -41.14 -53.65
C SER A 695 22.11 -40.34 -54.04
N THR A 696 22.04 -39.17 -53.69
CA THR A 696 22.45 -37.90 -54.35
C THR A 696 22.15 -36.70 -53.46
#